data_2cf41f668d966ca54efdd05ec3ec578d
#
_entry.id   2cf41f668d966ca54efdd05ec3ec578d
#
_cell.length_a   1.000
_cell.length_b   1.000
_cell.length_c   1.000
_cell.angle_alpha   90.00
_cell.angle_beta   90.00
_cell.angle_gamma   90.00
#
_symmetry.space_group_name_H-M   'P 1'
#
loop_
_entity.id
_entity.type
_entity.pdbx_description
1 polymer ?
#
loop_
_entity_poly.entity_id
_entity_poly.type
_entity_poly.pdbx_seq_one_letter_code
_entity_poly.pdbx_strand_id
1 'polypeptide(L)'
;MGYISAQQAATKWGISKRRVQVLCTENRIKNATRIGNMWVVPEDALKPADGRVQTHHTVESPTARAARTALKKLTVNAYQEINGKLNNPSTSKMVFVSLLATTIFCDIQNDELFNEKDDVFLMISSELLEIEFKESSRRLFWETFSSLVSDFEKYIYRYADYVDDILSWAYQYVNKLSLDSGLESTQFFTEEYMIEYLTKDIPKTTTATSAYLDPACGGGNFLSHILNQLFALRYRELDNPIACLENIFNALYGYELDPNLAAVASVNLKLKALMLLAKVQQVSAIDWRLFCPNIFTSVEPNGFGFLEADFTTHRIRRVADGKCENLESMTAVATEIYTNPPFQTVKGMASSMKEHLKKHFPNAKCDLCNAFILQCIDKIQTGGTIGLVTQSSWMYLDSFENLRRELITSNTIESIADLGSGAFYDLSGEKANVALVRVSKTPYANACVKVLTLRDIPLKEKAAVLGKASDSVLLMQQMQLFGGEHMAFSLSQTIPNTVHAMPGKYGDYGIPMQGTSTGDAARLIGYYWEHINDPEWIPVSKGGSYSRWCGLNSYVLKWGADGEYIRATKGSALRNTKYFDRTSLVYSDTGTSGFNARLLEEGQLFVASGPGIRDIAGSPYAHLALLNSRVFSYYLRALSPKLTVAAGYISRVPVPAGLLDRTELDRVGRECYDRKREQLKVRPNNLEWQVPVIEFESLDTFAWQLFVKEMQDELAKLSCEKKLDDIILKAYMLDRAELSKLDETVGIPAAAITGTPVMNKLDKAMAQALDVNCQIIRTRVNKQSLGCDGLLEFIARKEQVSAERIVELISSSPELFVECKAKYKNLVLHNIVLAILGFRVETHDDIQIFELRNRFYEAYPGLKNEWDTVEDWITMQFNSIHTQAFSNRPYYHYEGGMFTRKI
;
A
#
# COMPACT_ATOMS: atom_id res chain seq x y z
N MET A 1 22.31 4.69 42.66
CA MET A 1 21.97 4.79 41.20
C MET A 1 20.93 5.88 41.08
N GLY A 2 21.21 6.91 40.28
CA GLY A 2 20.23 7.95 39.97
C GLY A 2 19.17 7.42 39.00
N TYR A 3 17.93 7.91 39.16
CA TYR A 3 16.85 7.60 38.22
C TYR A 3 16.37 8.89 37.53
N ILE A 4 16.11 8.83 36.27
CA ILE A 4 15.55 9.91 35.44
C ILE A 4 14.14 9.56 34.97
N SER A 5 13.31 10.53 34.75
CA SER A 5 11.95 10.34 34.25
C SER A 5 11.95 9.85 32.80
N ALA A 6 10.88 9.20 32.38
CA ALA A 6 10.71 8.79 30.97
C ALA A 6 10.82 9.98 29.99
N GLN A 7 10.53 11.21 30.42
CA GLN A 7 10.71 12.42 29.60
C GLN A 7 12.19 12.77 29.44
N GLN A 8 12.98 12.71 30.52
CA GLN A 8 14.42 12.98 30.48
C GLN A 8 15.17 11.89 29.68
N ALA A 9 14.78 10.61 29.86
CA ALA A 9 15.30 9.51 29.05
C ALA A 9 14.97 9.68 27.56
N ALA A 10 13.77 10.16 27.22
CA ALA A 10 13.35 10.47 25.87
C ALA A 10 14.25 11.53 25.22
N THR A 11 14.52 12.62 25.93
CA THR A 11 15.42 13.70 25.50
C THR A 11 16.86 13.17 25.33
N LYS A 12 17.36 12.41 26.29
CA LYS A 12 18.72 11.81 26.27
C LYS A 12 18.91 10.85 25.07
N TRP A 13 17.88 10.10 24.69
CA TRP A 13 17.96 9.08 23.64
C TRP A 13 17.44 9.53 22.27
N GLY A 14 16.94 10.76 22.15
CA GLY A 14 16.38 11.29 20.90
C GLY A 14 15.13 10.54 20.41
N ILE A 15 14.26 10.11 21.34
CA ILE A 15 13.01 9.40 21.02
C ILE A 15 11.83 10.01 21.77
N SER A 16 10.58 9.66 21.38
CA SER A 16 9.40 10.18 22.07
C SER A 16 9.25 9.58 23.48
N LYS A 17 8.68 10.36 24.42
CA LYS A 17 8.31 9.88 25.77
C LYS A 17 7.48 8.61 25.72
N ARG A 18 6.51 8.55 24.80
CA ARG A 18 5.66 7.37 24.57
C ARG A 18 6.48 6.14 24.20
N ARG A 19 7.55 6.30 23.40
CA ARG A 19 8.44 5.19 23.03
C ARG A 19 9.24 4.68 24.23
N VAL A 20 9.73 5.56 25.11
CA VAL A 20 10.39 5.15 26.37
C VAL A 20 9.44 4.35 27.25
N GLN A 21 8.20 4.80 27.41
CA GLN A 21 7.18 4.11 28.20
C GLN A 21 6.89 2.71 27.65
N VAL A 22 6.80 2.56 26.33
CA VAL A 22 6.63 1.26 25.67
C VAL A 22 7.83 0.35 25.97
N LEU A 23 9.05 0.85 25.85
CA LEU A 23 10.27 0.08 26.14
C LEU A 23 10.36 -0.35 27.61
N CYS A 24 9.86 0.49 28.56
CA CYS A 24 9.72 0.11 29.96
C CYS A 24 8.67 -1.00 30.16
N THR A 25 7.50 -0.87 29.53
CA THR A 25 6.41 -1.87 29.59
C THR A 25 6.84 -3.21 28.99
N GLU A 26 7.66 -3.18 27.93
CA GLU A 26 8.25 -4.37 27.30
C GLU A 26 9.44 -4.97 28.07
N ASN A 27 9.77 -4.45 29.27
CA ASN A 27 10.94 -4.85 30.06
C ASN A 27 12.29 -4.78 29.31
N ARG A 28 12.39 -3.90 28.31
CA ARG A 28 13.59 -3.76 27.47
C ARG A 28 14.60 -2.77 28.04
N ILE A 29 14.23 -2.03 29.07
CA ILE A 29 15.13 -1.18 29.85
C ILE A 29 15.38 -1.85 31.18
N LYS A 30 16.59 -2.35 31.36
CA LYS A 30 16.98 -3.05 32.59
C LYS A 30 16.83 -2.13 33.81
N ASN A 31 16.19 -2.61 34.87
CA ASN A 31 15.93 -1.88 36.10
C ASN A 31 15.04 -0.62 35.97
N ALA A 32 14.30 -0.44 34.87
CA ALA A 32 13.24 0.54 34.84
C ALA A 32 12.14 0.14 35.82
N THR A 33 11.64 1.10 36.59
CA THR A 33 10.60 0.87 37.59
C THR A 33 9.51 1.93 37.50
N ARG A 34 8.38 1.66 38.14
CA ARG A 34 7.25 2.57 38.16
C ARG A 34 7.09 3.19 39.55
N ILE A 35 7.05 4.50 39.61
CA ILE A 35 6.79 5.27 40.86
C ILE A 35 5.45 5.99 40.67
N GLY A 36 4.40 5.49 41.30
CA GLY A 36 3.02 5.93 41.03
C GLY A 36 2.65 5.70 39.57
N ASN A 37 2.23 6.72 38.84
CA ASN A 37 1.87 6.66 37.43
C ASN A 37 3.02 6.97 36.47
N MET A 38 4.26 7.15 36.97
CA MET A 38 5.39 7.55 36.16
C MET A 38 6.44 6.44 36.05
N TRP A 39 6.91 6.19 34.82
CA TRP A 39 8.08 5.37 34.58
C TRP A 39 9.36 6.16 34.86
N VAL A 40 10.26 5.56 35.62
CA VAL A 40 11.62 6.05 35.86
C VAL A 40 12.63 5.02 35.37
N VAL A 41 13.69 5.52 34.79
CA VAL A 41 14.75 4.74 34.13
C VAL A 41 16.07 5.05 34.82
N PRO A 42 16.95 4.06 35.09
CA PRO A 42 18.28 4.35 35.60
C PRO A 42 19.00 5.39 34.72
N GLU A 43 19.68 6.34 35.35
CA GLU A 43 20.36 7.40 34.63
C GLU A 43 21.48 6.92 33.73
N ASP A 44 22.10 5.81 34.06
CA ASP A 44 23.17 5.11 33.34
C ASP A 44 22.62 4.12 32.27
N ALA A 45 21.30 3.92 32.21
CA ALA A 45 20.71 3.03 31.22
C ALA A 45 21.04 3.49 29.80
N LEU A 46 21.45 2.52 28.98
CA LEU A 46 21.66 2.71 27.55
C LEU A 46 20.32 2.58 26.80
N LYS A 47 20.18 3.32 25.73
CA LYS A 47 19.03 3.16 24.83
C LYS A 47 18.96 1.71 24.32
N PRO A 48 17.87 0.96 24.57
CA PRO A 48 17.72 -0.38 24.04
C PRO A 48 17.78 -0.36 22.51
N ALA A 49 18.45 -1.36 21.93
CA ALA A 49 18.45 -1.55 20.48
C ALA A 49 17.01 -1.69 19.97
N ASP A 50 16.72 -1.13 18.81
CA ASP A 50 15.35 -1.21 18.26
C ASP A 50 15.04 -2.67 17.90
N GLY A 51 14.13 -3.30 18.64
CA GLY A 51 13.76 -4.71 18.45
C GLY A 51 13.05 -5.03 17.14
N ARG A 52 12.86 -4.02 16.26
CA ARG A 52 12.47 -4.24 14.86
C ARG A 52 13.63 -4.73 14.00
N VAL A 53 14.85 -4.83 14.56
CA VAL A 53 16.11 -5.20 13.89
C VAL A 53 16.49 -6.67 14.10
N GLN A 54 15.70 -7.50 14.74
CA GLN A 54 15.99 -8.93 14.87
C GLN A 54 14.88 -9.78 14.23
N THR A 55 15.05 -10.13 12.97
CA THR A 55 14.99 -11.48 12.40
C THR A 55 15.23 -11.50 10.90
N HIS A 56 16.27 -12.25 10.53
CA HIS A 56 16.59 -12.89 9.24
C HIS A 56 17.11 -12.09 8.06
N HIS A 57 18.39 -12.36 7.83
CA HIS A 57 19.18 -12.37 6.60
C HIS A 57 18.41 -12.17 5.30
N THR A 58 18.70 -11.12 4.61
CA THR A 58 19.29 -10.93 3.28
C THR A 58 19.01 -9.53 2.78
N VAL A 59 20.03 -8.93 2.14
CA VAL A 59 20.04 -7.87 1.12
C VAL A 59 20.36 -6.45 1.55
N GLU A 60 20.05 -5.93 2.68
CA GLU A 60 20.79 -4.73 3.14
C GLU A 60 21.46 -5.01 4.49
N SER A 61 22.79 -4.93 4.53
CA SER A 61 23.49 -4.90 5.79
C SER A 61 22.99 -3.72 6.63
N PRO A 62 22.93 -3.81 7.96
CA PRO A 62 22.58 -2.67 8.82
C PRO A 62 23.41 -1.42 8.53
N THR A 63 24.63 -1.60 8.04
CA THR A 63 25.56 -0.57 7.59
C THR A 63 25.14 0.15 6.31
N ALA A 64 24.62 -0.56 5.31
CA ALA A 64 24.13 0.05 4.06
C ALA A 64 22.92 0.96 4.30
N ARG A 65 21.95 0.50 5.08
CA ARG A 65 20.77 1.30 5.43
C ARG A 65 21.13 2.53 6.27
N ALA A 66 22.08 2.40 7.19
CA ALA A 66 22.57 3.51 7.99
C ALA A 66 23.30 4.55 7.11
N ALA A 67 24.14 4.09 6.15
CA ALA A 67 24.82 4.92 5.17
C ALA A 67 23.83 5.67 4.27
N ARG A 68 22.83 4.97 3.72
CA ARG A 68 21.75 5.57 2.91
C ARG A 68 20.96 6.63 3.66
N THR A 69 20.61 6.35 4.93
CA THR A 69 19.89 7.31 5.77
C THR A 69 20.74 8.55 6.10
N ALA A 70 22.03 8.36 6.34
CA ALA A 70 22.96 9.44 6.62
C ALA A 70 23.17 10.32 5.37
N LEU A 71 23.39 9.72 4.20
CA LEU A 71 23.53 10.43 2.94
C LEU A 71 22.25 11.20 2.57
N LYS A 72 21.06 10.62 2.80
CA LYS A 72 19.78 11.33 2.60
C LYS A 72 19.70 12.59 3.46
N LYS A 73 20.05 12.49 4.75
CA LYS A 73 20.06 13.64 5.65
C LYS A 73 21.06 14.70 5.20
N LEU A 74 22.26 14.28 4.81
CA LEU A 74 23.30 15.16 4.30
C LEU A 74 22.85 15.88 3.02
N THR A 75 22.26 15.14 2.07
CA THR A 75 21.69 15.68 0.82
C THR A 75 20.68 16.78 1.10
N VAL A 76 19.73 16.52 2.01
CA VAL A 76 18.68 17.50 2.39
C VAL A 76 19.30 18.74 3.01
N ASN A 77 20.22 18.57 3.96
CA ASN A 77 20.87 19.70 4.65
C ASN A 77 21.69 20.55 3.69
N ALA A 78 22.52 19.92 2.84
CA ALA A 78 23.35 20.62 1.87
C ALA A 78 22.50 21.40 0.86
N TYR A 79 21.45 20.79 0.33
CA TYR A 79 20.53 21.50 -0.57
C TYR A 79 19.85 22.70 0.12
N GLN A 80 19.38 22.53 1.36
CA GLN A 80 18.75 23.63 2.11
C GLN A 80 19.71 24.79 2.36
N GLU A 81 20.98 24.51 2.66
CA GLU A 81 22.01 25.53 2.82
C GLU A 81 22.26 26.29 1.51
N ILE A 82 22.44 25.56 0.40
CA ILE A 82 22.65 26.17 -0.91
C ILE A 82 21.45 27.02 -1.33
N ASN A 83 20.23 26.46 -1.18
CA ASN A 83 19.02 27.17 -1.57
C ASN A 83 18.73 28.37 -0.67
N GLY A 84 19.09 28.32 0.61
CA GLY A 84 18.98 29.46 1.52
C GLY A 84 19.86 30.65 1.13
N LYS A 85 21.02 30.38 0.48
CA LYS A 85 21.93 31.45 0.00
C LYS A 85 21.58 31.93 -1.42
N LEU A 86 21.21 31.01 -2.33
CA LEU A 86 20.93 31.35 -3.73
C LEU A 86 19.49 31.80 -3.99
N ASN A 87 18.55 31.37 -3.15
CA ASN A 87 17.12 31.62 -3.30
C ASN A 87 16.56 31.29 -4.70
N ASN A 88 17.15 30.27 -5.33
CA ASN A 88 16.75 29.75 -6.64
C ASN A 88 16.81 28.22 -6.61
N PRO A 89 15.65 27.52 -6.51
CA PRO A 89 15.62 26.07 -6.35
C PRO A 89 16.29 25.28 -7.49
N SER A 90 16.13 25.73 -8.74
CA SER A 90 16.72 25.05 -9.89
C SER A 90 18.24 25.16 -9.89
N THR A 91 18.77 26.37 -9.75
CA THR A 91 20.22 26.62 -9.66
C THR A 91 20.81 25.89 -8.45
N SER A 92 20.18 25.97 -7.30
CA SER A 92 20.63 25.32 -6.06
C SER A 92 20.76 23.82 -6.21
N LYS A 93 19.80 23.19 -6.89
CA LYS A 93 19.81 21.78 -7.22
C LYS A 93 21.02 21.40 -8.07
N MET A 94 21.29 22.15 -9.12
CA MET A 94 22.40 21.85 -10.03
C MET A 94 23.77 22.16 -9.43
N VAL A 95 23.88 23.18 -8.60
CA VAL A 95 25.11 23.46 -7.81
C VAL A 95 25.38 22.30 -6.84
N PHE A 96 24.34 21.81 -6.12
CA PHE A 96 24.47 20.65 -5.25
C PHE A 96 24.98 19.42 -6.01
N VAL A 97 24.39 19.12 -7.17
CA VAL A 97 24.79 17.97 -8.01
C VAL A 97 26.23 18.12 -8.50
N SER A 98 26.65 19.34 -8.88
CA SER A 98 28.03 19.62 -9.32
C SER A 98 29.03 19.37 -8.20
N LEU A 99 28.76 19.78 -6.98
CA LEU A 99 29.60 19.53 -5.80
C LEU A 99 29.72 18.03 -5.49
N LEU A 100 28.59 17.33 -5.51
CA LEU A 100 28.57 15.89 -5.27
C LEU A 100 29.35 15.12 -6.38
N ALA A 101 29.14 15.47 -7.64
CA ALA A 101 29.85 14.86 -8.76
C ALA A 101 31.35 15.15 -8.69
N THR A 102 31.75 16.36 -8.30
CA THR A 102 33.15 16.72 -8.05
C THR A 102 33.78 15.85 -6.97
N THR A 103 33.05 15.64 -5.86
CA THR A 103 33.50 14.77 -4.77
C THR A 103 33.72 13.33 -5.25
N ILE A 104 32.74 12.77 -6.01
CA ILE A 104 32.86 11.43 -6.59
C ILE A 104 34.05 11.33 -7.55
N PHE A 105 34.22 12.32 -8.41
CA PHE A 105 35.35 12.35 -9.36
C PHE A 105 36.69 12.35 -8.64
N CYS A 106 36.89 13.22 -7.66
CA CYS A 106 38.13 13.31 -6.89
C CYS A 106 38.44 12.02 -6.14
N ASP A 107 37.38 11.36 -5.58
CA ASP A 107 37.52 10.07 -4.92
C ASP A 107 38.00 8.96 -5.87
N ILE A 108 37.46 8.92 -7.11
CA ILE A 108 37.88 7.94 -8.12
C ILE A 108 39.35 8.12 -8.55
N GLN A 109 39.83 9.35 -8.65
CA GLN A 109 41.16 9.66 -9.19
C GLN A 109 42.30 9.56 -8.15
N ASN A 110 42.02 9.24 -6.89
CA ASN A 110 42.95 9.28 -5.78
C ASN A 110 43.65 10.63 -5.56
N ASP A 111 43.38 11.31 -4.51
CA ASP A 111 43.71 12.72 -4.10
C ASP A 111 45.12 13.27 -4.43
N GLU A 112 46.09 12.45 -4.85
CA GLU A 112 47.46 12.86 -5.10
C GLU A 112 47.67 13.62 -6.43
N LEU A 113 46.73 13.56 -7.37
CA LEU A 113 46.89 14.12 -8.72
C LEU A 113 46.18 15.44 -8.97
N PHE A 114 45.19 15.81 -8.14
CA PHE A 114 44.44 17.06 -8.30
C PHE A 114 44.56 17.94 -7.07
N ASN A 115 45.59 18.81 -7.07
CA ASN A 115 45.73 19.89 -6.07
C ASN A 115 44.64 20.98 -6.22
N GLU A 116 43.82 20.92 -7.26
CA GLU A 116 42.86 21.97 -7.65
C GLU A 116 41.47 21.40 -7.88
N LYS A 117 40.76 21.09 -6.78
CA LYS A 117 39.33 20.65 -6.77
C LYS A 117 38.41 21.69 -7.41
N ASP A 118 38.81 22.96 -7.45
CA ASP A 118 38.08 24.03 -8.12
C ASP A 118 38.07 23.87 -9.64
N ASP A 119 39.17 23.48 -10.27
CA ASP A 119 39.18 23.19 -11.72
C ASP A 119 38.29 21.99 -12.08
N VAL A 120 38.30 20.95 -11.25
CA VAL A 120 37.38 19.82 -11.40
C VAL A 120 35.92 20.25 -11.28
N PHE A 121 35.61 21.08 -10.30
CA PHE A 121 34.25 21.62 -10.17
C PHE A 121 33.86 22.49 -11.37
N LEU A 122 34.76 23.34 -11.86
CA LEU A 122 34.52 24.15 -13.06
C LEU A 122 34.25 23.31 -14.29
N MET A 123 35.04 22.24 -14.48
CA MET A 123 34.87 21.29 -15.55
C MET A 123 33.51 20.58 -15.49
N ILE A 124 33.14 19.99 -14.34
CA ILE A 124 31.90 19.27 -14.15
C ILE A 124 30.69 20.21 -14.19
N SER A 125 30.80 21.37 -13.54
CA SER A 125 29.72 22.36 -13.51
C SER A 125 29.46 22.99 -14.88
N SER A 126 30.48 23.06 -15.76
CA SER A 126 30.27 23.54 -17.13
C SER A 126 29.34 22.65 -17.95
N GLU A 127 29.31 21.35 -17.65
CA GLU A 127 28.45 20.38 -18.29
C GLU A 127 27.07 20.29 -17.62
N LEU A 128 26.99 20.38 -16.28
CA LEU A 128 25.78 20.28 -15.50
C LEU A 128 24.96 21.58 -15.43
N LEU A 129 25.63 22.74 -15.40
CA LEU A 129 25.00 24.06 -15.31
C LEU A 129 24.74 24.68 -16.68
N GLU A 130 24.91 23.96 -17.72
CA GLU A 130 24.77 24.32 -19.14
C GLU A 130 24.51 25.81 -19.44
N ILE A 131 25.49 26.45 -20.13
CA ILE A 131 25.31 27.68 -20.96
C ILE A 131 24.88 28.97 -20.20
N GLU A 132 24.11 28.90 -19.12
CA GLU A 132 23.56 30.10 -18.46
C GLU A 132 24.54 30.76 -17.47
N PHE A 133 25.55 30.06 -16.99
CA PHE A 133 26.48 30.58 -15.98
C PHE A 133 27.87 30.80 -16.52
N LYS A 134 28.33 32.05 -16.47
CA LYS A 134 29.72 32.39 -16.77
C LYS A 134 30.66 31.67 -15.78
N GLU A 135 31.91 31.43 -16.21
CA GLU A 135 32.94 30.83 -15.36
C GLU A 135 33.07 31.56 -14.01
N SER A 136 33.00 32.89 -14.03
CA SER A 136 33.04 33.68 -12.78
C SER A 136 31.94 33.34 -11.81
N SER A 137 30.74 33.02 -12.26
CA SER A 137 29.62 32.60 -11.41
C SER A 137 29.88 31.20 -10.83
N ARG A 138 30.39 30.27 -11.65
CA ARG A 138 30.71 28.91 -11.20
C ARG A 138 31.84 28.94 -10.15
N ARG A 139 32.87 29.80 -10.35
CA ARG A 139 33.95 30.02 -9.36
C ARG A 139 33.43 30.55 -8.04
N LEU A 140 32.47 31.49 -8.07
CA LEU A 140 31.80 31.99 -6.89
C LEU A 140 31.00 30.91 -6.15
N PHE A 141 30.33 30.00 -6.89
CA PHE A 141 29.62 28.87 -6.28
C PHE A 141 30.59 27.93 -5.55
N TRP A 142 31.76 27.64 -6.17
CA TRP A 142 32.81 26.88 -5.51
C TRP A 142 33.28 27.54 -4.22
N GLU A 143 33.70 28.82 -4.30
CA GLU A 143 34.18 29.59 -3.16
C GLU A 143 33.16 29.59 -2.01
N THR A 144 31.87 29.61 -2.34
CA THR A 144 30.79 29.69 -1.35
C THR A 144 30.43 28.36 -0.71
N PHE A 145 30.54 27.24 -1.44
CA PHE A 145 29.98 25.95 -1.03
C PHE A 145 30.98 24.78 -1.00
N SER A 146 32.26 25.00 -1.33
CA SER A 146 33.28 23.94 -1.36
C SER A 146 33.47 23.20 -0.01
N SER A 147 33.13 23.84 1.10
CA SER A 147 33.16 23.19 2.43
C SER A 147 32.24 21.95 2.53
N LEU A 148 31.16 21.88 1.75
CA LEU A 148 30.25 20.75 1.71
C LEU A 148 30.89 19.48 1.11
N VAL A 149 31.92 19.64 0.28
CA VAL A 149 32.69 18.53 -0.32
C VAL A 149 33.27 17.62 0.78
N SER A 150 33.87 18.22 1.81
CA SER A 150 34.44 17.47 2.95
C SER A 150 33.39 16.69 3.75
N ASP A 151 32.13 17.14 3.77
CA ASP A 151 31.05 16.40 4.40
C ASP A 151 30.55 15.23 3.53
N PHE A 152 30.55 15.39 2.20
CA PHE A 152 30.22 14.31 1.28
C PHE A 152 31.29 13.20 1.29
N GLU A 153 32.58 13.53 1.32
CA GLU A 153 33.71 12.59 1.36
C GLU A 153 33.56 11.56 2.49
N LYS A 154 33.13 12.01 3.68
CA LYS A 154 32.96 11.13 4.86
C LYS A 154 31.96 9.98 4.65
N TYR A 155 31.03 10.14 3.71
CA TYR A 155 29.94 9.22 3.48
C TYR A 155 30.02 8.48 2.15
N ILE A 156 30.67 9.06 1.13
CA ILE A 156 30.77 8.48 -0.21
C ILE A 156 31.53 7.15 -0.16
N TYR A 157 32.63 7.06 0.56
CA TYR A 157 33.39 5.81 0.72
C TYR A 157 32.56 4.65 1.25
N ARG A 158 31.66 4.92 2.20
CA ARG A 158 30.79 3.91 2.80
C ARG A 158 29.59 3.57 1.93
N TYR A 159 29.28 4.46 1.01
CA TYR A 159 28.08 4.35 0.20
C TYR A 159 28.39 3.76 -1.18
N ALA A 160 29.56 4.04 -1.75
CA ALA A 160 30.03 3.48 -3.02
C ALA A 160 30.07 1.94 -3.04
N ASP A 161 30.24 1.31 -1.86
CA ASP A 161 30.18 -0.15 -1.72
C ASP A 161 28.77 -0.72 -1.88
N TYR A 162 27.72 0.13 -1.82
CA TYR A 162 26.34 -0.32 -1.72
C TYR A 162 25.39 0.26 -2.77
N VAL A 163 25.74 1.35 -3.45
CA VAL A 163 24.90 2.01 -4.46
C VAL A 163 25.74 2.50 -5.62
N ASP A 164 25.55 1.90 -6.75
CA ASP A 164 26.30 2.24 -7.98
C ASP A 164 25.93 3.62 -8.55
N ASP A 165 24.76 4.18 -8.22
CA ASP A 165 24.21 5.42 -8.79
C ASP A 165 23.95 6.52 -7.75
N ILE A 166 24.97 6.88 -6.98
CA ILE A 166 24.87 7.89 -5.89
C ILE A 166 24.33 9.23 -6.41
N LEU A 167 24.80 9.67 -7.57
CA LEU A 167 24.45 10.96 -8.14
C LEU A 167 22.96 11.03 -8.53
N SER A 168 22.47 10.02 -9.25
CA SER A 168 21.04 9.92 -9.60
C SER A 168 20.14 9.84 -8.36
N TRP A 169 20.57 9.03 -7.39
CA TRP A 169 19.81 8.85 -6.16
C TRP A 169 19.75 10.14 -5.34
N ALA A 170 20.87 10.86 -5.17
CA ALA A 170 20.89 12.13 -4.46
C ALA A 170 20.05 13.20 -5.18
N TYR A 171 20.16 13.25 -6.51
CA TYR A 171 19.32 14.13 -7.35
C TYR A 171 17.83 13.92 -7.11
N GLN A 172 17.37 12.68 -7.00
CA GLN A 172 15.97 12.37 -6.71
C GLN A 172 15.48 13.02 -5.42
N TYR A 173 16.30 12.98 -4.35
CA TYR A 173 15.92 13.62 -3.08
C TYR A 173 15.86 15.14 -3.18
N VAL A 174 16.83 15.75 -3.84
CA VAL A 174 16.86 17.19 -4.04
C VAL A 174 15.70 17.63 -4.94
N ASN A 175 15.40 16.87 -5.99
CA ASN A 175 14.29 17.17 -6.90
C ASN A 175 12.94 17.19 -6.18
N LYS A 176 12.70 16.25 -5.26
CA LYS A 176 11.49 16.24 -4.41
C LYS A 176 11.35 17.48 -3.51
N LEU A 177 12.47 18.09 -3.10
CA LEU A 177 12.48 19.28 -2.26
C LEU A 177 12.30 20.59 -3.06
N SER A 178 12.59 20.57 -4.34
CA SER A 178 12.62 21.75 -5.22
C SER A 178 11.34 21.96 -6.05
N LEU A 179 10.45 20.94 -6.09
CA LEU A 179 9.21 21.00 -6.88
C LEU A 179 8.02 21.40 -6.00
N ASP A 180 7.18 22.29 -6.54
CA ASP A 180 5.85 22.56 -5.98
C ASP A 180 4.98 21.29 -6.06
N SER A 181 4.15 21.06 -5.05
CA SER A 181 3.46 19.82 -4.65
C SER A 181 2.62 19.05 -5.70
N GLY A 182 2.69 19.37 -6.97
CA GLY A 182 1.90 18.73 -8.03
C GLY A 182 2.64 17.74 -8.93
N LEU A 183 3.95 17.90 -9.11
CA LEU A 183 4.78 17.06 -10.00
C LEU A 183 5.54 15.93 -9.27
N GLU A 184 5.60 15.99 -7.95
CA GLU A 184 6.33 15.02 -7.09
C GLU A 184 5.85 13.57 -7.21
N SER A 185 4.66 13.34 -7.73
CA SER A 185 4.02 12.02 -7.65
C SER A 185 4.32 11.10 -8.84
N THR A 186 5.06 11.53 -9.84
CA THR A 186 5.16 10.81 -11.13
C THR A 186 6.58 10.37 -11.51
N GLN A 187 7.63 10.94 -10.91
CA GLN A 187 9.01 10.55 -11.17
C GLN A 187 9.53 9.58 -10.12
N PHE A 188 9.65 8.31 -10.49
CA PHE A 188 10.20 7.25 -9.64
C PHE A 188 11.46 6.71 -10.30
N PHE A 189 12.60 6.84 -9.60
CA PHE A 189 13.82 6.21 -10.05
C PHE A 189 13.75 4.70 -9.84
N THR A 190 14.29 3.96 -10.79
CA THR A 190 14.22 2.50 -10.82
C THR A 190 15.14 1.91 -9.76
N GLU A 191 14.62 1.02 -8.92
CA GLU A 191 15.42 0.31 -7.94
C GLU A 191 16.34 -0.71 -8.61
N GLU A 192 17.53 -0.88 -8.08
CA GLU A 192 18.58 -1.75 -8.63
C GLU A 192 18.08 -3.17 -8.92
N TYR A 193 17.35 -3.79 -7.99
CA TYR A 193 16.84 -5.14 -8.17
C TYR A 193 15.86 -5.30 -9.35
N MET A 194 15.17 -4.21 -9.74
CA MET A 194 14.31 -4.21 -10.94
C MET A 194 15.15 -4.16 -12.21
N ILE A 195 16.21 -3.35 -12.21
CA ILE A 195 17.13 -3.23 -13.32
C ILE A 195 17.84 -4.57 -13.54
N GLU A 196 18.40 -5.16 -12.49
CA GLU A 196 19.06 -6.47 -12.55
C GLU A 196 18.13 -7.56 -13.10
N TYR A 197 16.88 -7.60 -12.68
CA TYR A 197 15.93 -8.59 -13.19
C TYR A 197 15.64 -8.41 -14.68
N LEU A 198 15.43 -7.18 -15.15
CA LEU A 198 15.10 -6.91 -16.54
C LEU A 198 16.31 -7.11 -17.48
N THR A 199 17.53 -6.83 -16.99
CA THR A 199 18.75 -6.85 -17.78
C THR A 199 19.61 -8.11 -17.63
N LYS A 200 19.15 -9.07 -16.81
CA LYS A 200 19.93 -10.29 -16.45
C LYS A 200 20.36 -11.15 -17.65
N ASP A 201 19.67 -11.07 -18.77
CA ASP A 201 19.94 -11.85 -19.97
C ASP A 201 20.76 -11.09 -21.03
N ILE A 202 21.04 -9.79 -20.83
CA ILE A 202 21.86 -8.97 -21.76
C ILE A 202 23.19 -9.64 -22.13
N PRO A 203 23.99 -10.16 -21.18
CA PRO A 203 25.27 -10.79 -21.50
C PRO A 203 25.16 -11.97 -22.45
N LYS A 204 24.04 -12.68 -22.45
CA LYS A 204 23.83 -13.85 -23.29
C LYS A 204 23.35 -13.52 -24.71
N THR A 205 22.73 -12.35 -24.86
CA THR A 205 22.09 -11.89 -26.09
C THR A 205 22.91 -10.84 -26.87
N THR A 206 23.91 -10.26 -26.20
CA THR A 206 24.71 -9.16 -26.79
C THR A 206 25.56 -9.61 -27.96
N THR A 207 25.34 -8.98 -29.12
CA THR A 207 26.14 -9.10 -30.33
C THR A 207 26.90 -7.81 -30.60
N ALA A 208 27.85 -7.81 -31.58
CA ALA A 208 28.55 -6.60 -31.99
C ALA A 208 27.61 -5.49 -32.53
N THR A 209 26.42 -5.85 -32.97
CA THR A 209 25.40 -4.95 -33.52
C THR A 209 24.30 -4.59 -32.51
N SER A 210 24.36 -5.05 -31.24
CA SER A 210 23.37 -4.71 -30.23
C SER A 210 23.46 -3.23 -29.86
N ALA A 211 22.31 -2.57 -29.80
CA ALA A 211 22.18 -1.18 -29.37
C ALA A 211 21.04 -1.07 -28.33
N TYR A 212 21.32 -0.44 -27.21
CA TYR A 212 20.47 -0.35 -26.03
C TYR A 212 19.94 1.07 -25.89
N LEU A 213 18.63 1.20 -25.79
CA LEU A 213 17.95 2.48 -25.64
C LEU A 213 17.15 2.54 -24.32
N ASP A 214 17.32 3.63 -23.59
CA ASP A 214 16.37 4.05 -22.54
C ASP A 214 15.71 5.38 -22.95
N PRO A 215 14.44 5.36 -23.42
CA PRO A 215 13.75 6.55 -23.92
C PRO A 215 13.16 7.45 -22.83
N ALA A 216 13.35 7.12 -21.55
CA ALA A 216 13.04 7.93 -20.39
C ALA A 216 14.12 7.72 -19.33
N CYS A 217 15.38 8.01 -19.68
CA CYS A 217 16.55 7.51 -18.96
C CYS A 217 16.73 8.12 -17.56
N GLY A 218 16.04 9.20 -17.23
CA GLY A 218 16.21 9.85 -15.95
C GLY A 218 17.67 10.21 -15.69
N GLY A 219 18.24 9.80 -14.56
CA GLY A 219 19.65 9.94 -14.25
C GLY A 219 20.56 8.88 -14.86
N GLY A 220 20.06 8.03 -15.78
CA GLY A 220 20.84 7.03 -16.51
C GLY A 220 21.00 5.67 -15.81
N ASN A 221 20.11 5.31 -14.88
CA ASN A 221 20.28 4.11 -14.03
C ASN A 221 20.33 2.81 -14.85
N PHE A 222 19.41 2.60 -15.82
CA PHE A 222 19.50 1.43 -16.70
C PHE A 222 20.79 1.40 -17.51
N LEU A 223 21.16 2.54 -18.10
CA LEU A 223 22.34 2.65 -18.95
C LEU A 223 23.65 2.43 -18.17
N SER A 224 23.74 2.96 -16.95
CA SER A 224 24.85 2.73 -16.02
C SER A 224 25.02 1.25 -15.68
N HIS A 225 23.91 0.57 -15.41
CA HIS A 225 23.93 -0.87 -15.10
C HIS A 225 24.33 -1.70 -16.34
N ILE A 226 23.79 -1.38 -17.51
CA ILE A 226 24.14 -2.03 -18.79
C ILE A 226 25.62 -1.80 -19.11
N LEU A 227 26.12 -0.56 -18.94
CA LEU A 227 27.56 -0.23 -19.10
C LEU A 227 28.43 -1.14 -18.23
N ASN A 228 28.08 -1.31 -16.96
CA ASN A 228 28.80 -2.17 -16.02
C ASN A 228 28.81 -3.64 -16.49
N GLN A 229 27.65 -4.18 -16.89
CA GLN A 229 27.55 -5.56 -17.38
C GLN A 229 28.37 -5.79 -18.66
N LEU A 230 28.21 -4.91 -19.63
CA LEU A 230 28.91 -5.02 -20.90
C LEU A 230 30.42 -4.88 -20.73
N PHE A 231 30.87 -3.96 -19.88
CA PHE A 231 32.28 -3.81 -19.56
C PHE A 231 32.85 -5.06 -18.91
N ALA A 232 32.19 -5.62 -17.92
CA ALA A 232 32.63 -6.84 -17.24
C ALA A 232 32.82 -8.03 -18.20
N LEU A 233 32.02 -8.09 -19.27
CA LEU A 233 32.10 -9.12 -20.30
C LEU A 233 33.24 -8.87 -21.31
N ARG A 234 33.33 -7.65 -21.83
CA ARG A 234 34.09 -7.32 -23.04
C ARG A 234 35.51 -6.83 -22.79
N TYR A 235 35.82 -6.26 -21.61
CA TYR A 235 37.11 -5.67 -21.35
C TYR A 235 38.27 -6.68 -21.41
N ARG A 236 37.98 -7.98 -21.16
CA ARG A 236 38.96 -9.07 -21.26
C ARG A 236 39.29 -9.48 -22.70
N GLU A 237 38.38 -9.15 -23.61
CA GLU A 237 38.50 -9.52 -25.03
C GLU A 237 39.30 -8.50 -25.86
N LEU A 238 39.39 -7.24 -25.39
CA LEU A 238 39.87 -6.11 -26.17
C LEU A 238 41.27 -5.60 -25.78
N ASP A 239 41.97 -6.17 -24.82
CA ASP A 239 43.28 -5.73 -24.29
C ASP A 239 43.39 -4.22 -23.97
N ASN A 240 42.38 -3.42 -24.27
CA ASN A 240 42.31 -1.98 -24.04
C ASN A 240 40.99 -1.57 -23.42
N PRO A 241 40.95 -1.33 -22.10
CA PRO A 241 39.72 -0.97 -21.38
C PRO A 241 39.07 0.34 -21.86
N ILE A 242 39.87 1.32 -22.31
CA ILE A 242 39.34 2.60 -22.84
C ILE A 242 38.59 2.36 -24.13
N ALA A 243 39.19 1.67 -25.10
CA ALA A 243 38.55 1.33 -26.37
C ALA A 243 37.31 0.45 -26.16
N CYS A 244 37.32 -0.40 -25.13
CA CYS A 244 36.16 -1.18 -24.74
C CYS A 244 35.00 -0.26 -24.30
N LEU A 245 35.26 0.73 -23.44
CA LEU A 245 34.24 1.70 -22.99
C LEU A 245 33.72 2.55 -24.16
N GLU A 246 34.59 3.06 -25.03
CA GLU A 246 34.18 3.81 -26.22
C GLU A 246 33.23 2.99 -27.11
N ASN A 247 33.52 1.72 -27.34
CA ASN A 247 32.66 0.83 -28.09
C ASN A 247 31.32 0.59 -27.39
N ILE A 248 31.30 0.52 -26.07
CA ILE A 248 30.05 0.36 -25.30
C ILE A 248 29.23 1.65 -25.37
N PHE A 249 29.86 2.82 -25.22
CA PHE A 249 29.15 4.11 -25.33
C PHE A 249 28.51 4.28 -26.70
N ASN A 250 29.13 3.79 -27.77
CA ASN A 250 28.52 3.81 -29.10
C ASN A 250 27.25 2.92 -29.22
N ALA A 251 27.07 1.97 -28.31
CA ALA A 251 25.92 1.09 -28.26
C ALA A 251 24.84 1.54 -27.26
N LEU A 252 25.08 2.53 -26.40
CA LEU A 252 24.19 3.00 -25.39
C LEU A 252 23.53 4.31 -25.80
N TYR A 253 22.20 4.38 -25.75
CA TYR A 253 21.39 5.54 -26.10
C TYR A 253 20.40 5.87 -24.97
N GLY A 254 20.35 7.14 -24.55
CA GLY A 254 19.38 7.63 -23.57
C GLY A 254 18.67 8.87 -24.08
N TYR A 255 17.38 8.97 -23.78
CA TYR A 255 16.61 10.18 -24.00
C TYR A 255 15.96 10.62 -22.69
N GLU A 256 16.08 11.91 -22.38
CA GLU A 256 15.40 12.52 -21.22
C GLU A 256 14.84 13.89 -21.62
N LEU A 257 13.57 14.12 -21.31
CA LEU A 257 12.87 15.35 -21.66
C LEU A 257 13.36 16.56 -20.86
N ASP A 258 13.70 16.35 -19.57
CA ASP A 258 14.30 17.37 -18.71
C ASP A 258 15.79 17.52 -19.03
N PRO A 259 16.24 18.65 -19.60
CA PRO A 259 17.63 18.85 -19.99
C PRO A 259 18.62 18.79 -18.80
N ASN A 260 18.19 19.20 -17.61
CA ASN A 260 19.01 19.12 -16.40
C ASN A 260 19.25 17.66 -15.99
N LEU A 261 18.20 16.86 -16.06
CA LEU A 261 18.29 15.43 -15.73
C LEU A 261 19.08 14.67 -16.81
N ALA A 262 18.95 15.04 -18.07
CA ALA A 262 19.77 14.52 -19.16
C ALA A 262 21.27 14.83 -18.94
N ALA A 263 21.62 16.03 -18.49
CA ALA A 263 22.99 16.40 -18.12
C ALA A 263 23.51 15.55 -16.94
N VAL A 264 22.67 15.33 -15.92
CA VAL A 264 23.01 14.42 -14.81
C VAL A 264 23.28 13.00 -15.31
N ALA A 265 22.48 12.48 -16.23
CA ALA A 265 22.70 11.16 -16.82
C ALA A 265 24.03 11.07 -17.58
N SER A 266 24.39 12.09 -18.37
CA SER A 266 25.68 12.16 -19.08
C SER A 266 26.85 12.11 -18.10
N VAL A 267 26.82 12.96 -17.08
CA VAL A 267 27.89 13.00 -16.05
C VAL A 267 27.96 11.69 -15.26
N ASN A 268 26.81 11.13 -14.91
CA ASN A 268 26.75 9.85 -14.19
C ASN A 268 27.42 8.70 -14.98
N LEU A 269 27.15 8.60 -16.27
CA LEU A 269 27.77 7.58 -17.12
C LEU A 269 29.28 7.79 -17.27
N LYS A 270 29.77 9.04 -17.38
CA LYS A 270 31.20 9.34 -17.40
C LYS A 270 31.89 8.94 -16.09
N LEU A 271 31.30 9.30 -14.95
CA LEU A 271 31.81 8.89 -13.64
C LEU A 271 31.84 7.36 -13.51
N LYS A 272 30.80 6.67 -13.99
CA LYS A 272 30.75 5.21 -13.99
C LYS A 272 31.88 4.60 -14.84
N ALA A 273 32.15 5.16 -16.00
CA ALA A 273 33.25 4.72 -16.84
C ALA A 273 34.59 4.86 -16.13
N LEU A 274 34.84 6.01 -15.48
CA LEU A 274 36.04 6.24 -14.68
C LEU A 274 36.16 5.25 -13.51
N MET A 275 35.07 4.97 -12.80
CA MET A 275 35.03 3.95 -11.72
C MET A 275 35.40 2.56 -12.25
N LEU A 276 34.92 2.19 -13.44
CA LEU A 276 35.25 0.90 -14.07
C LEU A 276 36.72 0.81 -14.46
N LEU A 277 37.28 1.89 -15.02
CA LEU A 277 38.70 1.95 -15.33
C LEU A 277 39.58 1.87 -14.09
N ALA A 278 39.24 2.59 -13.03
CA ALA A 278 39.96 2.54 -11.75
C ALA A 278 40.02 1.14 -11.13
N LYS A 279 39.05 0.27 -11.41
CA LYS A 279 39.06 -1.13 -10.97
C LYS A 279 40.02 -2.04 -11.76
N VAL A 280 40.36 -1.70 -12.99
CA VAL A 280 41.14 -2.58 -13.90
C VAL A 280 42.51 -2.02 -14.29
N GLN A 281 42.74 -0.74 -14.17
CA GLN A 281 44.00 -0.04 -14.46
C GLN A 281 44.38 0.91 -13.34
N GLN A 282 45.72 1.12 -13.07
CA GLN A 282 46.14 2.31 -12.36
C GLN A 282 45.89 3.53 -13.26
N VAL A 283 44.92 4.32 -12.91
CA VAL A 283 44.47 5.48 -13.67
C VAL A 283 45.30 6.68 -13.26
N SER A 284 46.32 7.01 -14.05
CA SER A 284 46.96 8.32 -14.02
C SER A 284 46.24 9.21 -15.02
N ALA A 285 45.48 10.22 -14.53
CA ALA A 285 44.88 11.31 -15.31
C ALA A 285 44.17 10.90 -16.61
N ILE A 286 43.02 10.18 -16.50
CA ILE A 286 42.16 9.98 -17.66
C ILE A 286 41.31 11.22 -17.87
N ASP A 287 41.42 11.83 -19.03
CA ASP A 287 40.52 12.91 -19.43
C ASP A 287 39.09 12.34 -19.65
N TRP A 288 38.17 12.68 -18.78
CA TRP A 288 36.80 12.23 -18.87
C TRP A 288 36.06 12.71 -20.16
N ARG A 289 36.64 13.72 -20.86
CA ARG A 289 36.15 14.21 -22.17
C ARG A 289 36.30 13.18 -23.28
N LEU A 290 37.10 12.12 -23.07
CA LEU A 290 37.19 10.98 -24.00
C LEU A 290 35.85 10.25 -24.11
N PHE A 291 35.00 10.33 -23.07
CA PHE A 291 33.71 9.66 -23.06
C PHE A 291 32.59 10.61 -23.47
N CYS A 292 31.90 10.25 -24.56
CA CYS A 292 30.79 11.01 -25.13
C CYS A 292 29.53 10.17 -25.09
N PRO A 293 28.82 10.12 -23.96
CA PRO A 293 27.58 9.35 -23.86
C PRO A 293 26.50 9.84 -24.84
N ASN A 294 25.81 8.92 -25.48
CA ASN A 294 24.68 9.25 -26.36
C ASN A 294 23.43 9.53 -25.52
N ILE A 295 23.46 10.61 -24.71
CA ILE A 295 22.33 11.12 -23.96
C ILE A 295 21.77 12.34 -24.69
N PHE A 296 20.48 12.26 -25.01
CA PHE A 296 19.78 13.27 -25.81
C PHE A 296 18.66 13.91 -25.01
N THR A 297 18.38 15.17 -25.31
CA THR A 297 17.22 15.91 -24.84
C THR A 297 16.54 16.67 -25.98
N SER A 298 15.32 17.12 -25.78
CA SER A 298 14.60 17.93 -26.78
C SER A 298 15.28 19.29 -27.00
N VAL A 299 15.32 19.72 -28.24
CA VAL A 299 15.68 21.10 -28.59
C VAL A 299 14.51 22.06 -28.35
N GLU A 300 13.27 21.53 -28.41
CA GLU A 300 12.05 22.31 -28.22
C GLU A 300 11.50 22.09 -26.80
N PRO A 301 11.29 23.16 -26.00
CA PRO A 301 10.91 23.02 -24.60
C PRO A 301 9.49 22.49 -24.36
N ASN A 302 8.64 22.40 -25.40
CA ASN A 302 7.23 21.99 -25.29
C ASN A 302 6.89 20.74 -26.10
N GLY A 303 7.87 19.92 -26.48
CA GLY A 303 7.66 18.68 -27.21
C GLY A 303 7.07 17.57 -26.34
N PHE A 304 6.57 16.52 -26.98
CA PHE A 304 6.09 15.30 -26.30
C PHE A 304 7.20 14.26 -26.11
N GLY A 305 8.42 14.63 -26.46
CA GLY A 305 9.62 13.80 -26.31
C GLY A 305 9.53 12.52 -27.11
N PHE A 306 9.82 11.37 -26.47
CA PHE A 306 9.76 10.07 -27.13
C PHE A 306 8.37 9.72 -27.67
N LEU A 307 7.31 10.36 -27.18
CA LEU A 307 5.92 10.16 -27.65
C LEU A 307 5.57 11.04 -28.87
N GLU A 308 6.51 11.76 -29.45
CA GLU A 308 6.24 12.48 -30.70
C GLU A 308 5.78 11.55 -31.80
N ALA A 309 4.74 11.96 -32.49
CA ALA A 309 4.20 11.18 -33.60
C ALA A 309 5.03 11.34 -34.89
N ASP A 310 5.59 12.52 -35.09
CA ASP A 310 6.43 12.83 -36.23
C ASP A 310 7.91 12.91 -35.83
N PHE A 311 8.60 11.78 -35.89
CA PHE A 311 10.01 11.66 -35.57
C PHE A 311 10.93 12.37 -36.54
N THR A 312 10.46 12.67 -37.75
CA THR A 312 11.27 13.35 -38.79
C THR A 312 11.44 14.82 -38.47
N THR A 313 10.50 15.40 -37.75
CA THR A 313 10.53 16.83 -37.38
C THR A 313 11.04 17.08 -35.98
N HIS A 314 10.97 16.09 -35.08
CA HIS A 314 11.41 16.28 -33.70
C HIS A 314 12.94 16.26 -33.59
N ARG A 315 13.49 17.42 -33.25
CA ARG A 315 14.95 17.60 -33.11
C ARG A 315 15.37 17.36 -31.66
N ILE A 316 16.42 16.56 -31.51
CA ILE A 316 17.10 16.27 -30.27
C ILE A 316 18.56 16.77 -30.30
N ARG A 317 19.08 17.03 -29.11
CA ARG A 317 20.45 17.48 -28.92
C ARG A 317 21.20 16.50 -28.02
N ARG A 318 22.37 16.07 -28.43
CA ARG A 318 23.25 15.28 -27.56
C ARG A 318 23.84 16.21 -26.50
N VAL A 319 23.74 15.82 -25.24
CA VAL A 319 24.18 16.65 -24.11
C VAL A 319 25.69 16.81 -24.08
N ALA A 320 26.46 15.76 -24.42
CA ALA A 320 27.91 15.75 -24.29
C ALA A 320 28.65 16.69 -25.26
N ASP A 321 28.14 16.89 -26.48
CA ASP A 321 28.82 17.68 -27.54
C ASP A 321 27.90 18.67 -28.28
N GLY A 322 26.63 18.75 -27.87
CA GLY A 322 25.63 19.66 -28.44
C GLY A 322 25.19 19.32 -29.87
N LYS A 323 25.60 18.17 -30.44
CA LYS A 323 25.21 17.79 -31.80
C LYS A 323 23.71 17.57 -31.90
N CYS A 324 23.12 18.14 -32.95
CA CYS A 324 21.69 18.01 -33.22
C CYS A 324 21.42 16.85 -34.17
N GLU A 325 20.48 16.01 -33.78
CA GLU A 325 19.98 14.88 -34.56
C GLU A 325 18.43 14.90 -34.54
N ASN A 326 17.82 13.97 -35.25
CA ASN A 326 16.38 13.74 -35.09
C ASN A 326 16.09 12.49 -34.23
N LEU A 327 14.90 12.43 -33.67
CA LEU A 327 14.53 11.32 -32.80
C LEU A 327 14.49 9.97 -33.55
N GLU A 328 14.13 9.98 -34.80
CA GLU A 328 14.12 8.80 -35.67
C GLU A 328 15.54 8.18 -35.81
N SER A 329 16.57 9.00 -36.04
CA SER A 329 17.95 8.54 -36.11
C SER A 329 18.43 7.82 -34.85
N MET A 330 18.00 8.31 -33.69
CA MET A 330 18.30 7.66 -32.40
C MET A 330 17.61 6.30 -32.27
N THR A 331 16.33 6.21 -32.62
CA THR A 331 15.53 4.99 -32.42
C THR A 331 15.78 3.92 -33.46
N ALA A 332 16.23 4.30 -34.65
CA ALA A 332 16.47 3.36 -35.78
C ALA A 332 17.56 2.31 -35.48
N VAL A 333 18.45 2.56 -34.51
CA VAL A 333 19.52 1.62 -34.12
C VAL A 333 19.13 0.69 -32.98
N ALA A 334 18.04 0.96 -32.25
CA ALA A 334 17.71 0.23 -31.04
C ALA A 334 17.33 -1.24 -31.31
N THR A 335 18.10 -2.14 -30.75
CA THR A 335 17.83 -3.58 -30.72
C THR A 335 17.19 -4.03 -29.43
N GLU A 336 17.48 -3.31 -28.36
CA GLU A 336 16.91 -3.52 -27.02
C GLU A 336 16.51 -2.19 -26.39
N ILE A 337 15.36 -2.18 -25.71
CA ILE A 337 14.87 -1.02 -24.98
C ILE A 337 14.64 -1.43 -23.52
N TYR A 338 15.21 -0.67 -22.58
CA TYR A 338 14.97 -0.84 -21.14
C TYR A 338 14.58 0.49 -20.55
N THR A 339 13.40 0.56 -19.92
CA THR A 339 12.91 1.85 -19.43
C THR A 339 11.91 1.72 -18.28
N ASN A 340 11.87 2.76 -17.45
CA ASN A 340 10.85 3.02 -16.47
C ASN A 340 10.09 4.30 -16.85
N PRO A 341 9.05 4.20 -17.70
CA PRO A 341 8.34 5.38 -18.17
C PRO A 341 7.58 6.08 -17.03
N PRO A 342 7.27 7.39 -17.18
CA PRO A 342 6.57 8.15 -16.15
C PRO A 342 5.17 7.61 -15.85
N PHE A 343 4.83 7.43 -14.55
CA PHE A 343 3.54 6.92 -14.07
C PHE A 343 2.56 8.08 -13.91
N GLN A 344 1.86 8.44 -14.98
CA GLN A 344 0.93 9.55 -14.96
C GLN A 344 -0.39 9.21 -15.64
N THR A 345 -1.47 9.26 -14.86
CA THR A 345 -2.83 9.10 -15.39
C THR A 345 -3.34 10.42 -15.98
N VAL A 346 -4.38 10.37 -16.84
CA VAL A 346 -5.00 11.56 -17.47
C VAL A 346 -5.37 12.67 -16.50
N LYS A 347 -5.67 12.38 -15.22
CA LYS A 347 -6.06 13.41 -14.25
C LYS A 347 -4.95 14.43 -13.98
N GLY A 348 -3.67 13.99 -14.03
CA GLY A 348 -2.50 14.85 -13.80
C GLY A 348 -1.88 15.44 -15.06
N MET A 349 -2.38 15.12 -16.27
CA MET A 349 -1.78 15.56 -17.53
C MET A 349 -2.28 16.94 -17.95
N ALA A 350 -1.41 17.68 -18.66
CA ALA A 350 -1.79 18.89 -19.41
C ALA A 350 -2.81 18.57 -20.53
N SER A 351 -3.62 19.54 -20.92
CA SER A 351 -4.64 19.36 -21.97
C SER A 351 -4.03 18.98 -23.32
N SER A 352 -2.90 19.58 -23.70
CA SER A 352 -2.16 19.25 -24.92
C SER A 352 -1.74 17.79 -24.96
N MET A 353 -1.18 17.25 -23.85
CA MET A 353 -0.80 15.84 -23.75
C MET A 353 -2.02 14.90 -23.87
N LYS A 354 -3.15 15.25 -23.25
CA LYS A 354 -4.39 14.47 -23.37
C LYS A 354 -4.88 14.36 -24.81
N GLU A 355 -4.85 15.47 -25.54
CA GLU A 355 -5.24 15.52 -26.95
C GLU A 355 -4.27 14.71 -27.82
N HIS A 356 -2.97 14.85 -27.55
CA HIS A 356 -1.93 14.07 -28.24
C HIS A 356 -2.14 12.57 -28.05
N LEU A 357 -2.29 12.09 -26.80
CA LEU A 357 -2.53 10.68 -26.52
C LEU A 357 -3.83 10.16 -27.15
N LYS A 358 -4.90 10.96 -27.11
CA LYS A 358 -6.17 10.57 -27.74
C LYS A 358 -6.03 10.39 -29.24
N LYS A 359 -5.22 11.22 -29.90
CA LYS A 359 -5.02 11.21 -31.34
C LYS A 359 -4.07 10.09 -31.79
N HIS A 360 -2.94 9.93 -31.11
CA HIS A 360 -1.84 9.06 -31.58
C HIS A 360 -1.77 7.72 -30.84
N PHE A 361 -2.28 7.65 -29.59
CA PHE A 361 -2.28 6.44 -28.76
C PHE A 361 -3.67 6.10 -28.20
N PRO A 362 -4.69 5.89 -29.08
CA PRO A 362 -6.08 5.73 -28.62
C PRO A 362 -6.27 4.54 -27.69
N ASN A 363 -5.49 3.47 -27.85
CA ASN A 363 -5.52 2.27 -27.01
C ASN A 363 -4.81 2.42 -25.65
N ALA A 364 -4.02 3.50 -25.49
CA ALA A 364 -3.27 3.81 -24.28
C ALA A 364 -3.57 5.21 -23.70
N LYS A 365 -4.56 5.91 -24.22
CA LYS A 365 -4.88 7.32 -23.93
C LYS A 365 -5.15 7.66 -22.47
N CYS A 366 -5.35 6.66 -21.61
CA CYS A 366 -5.69 6.87 -20.20
C CYS A 366 -4.48 6.95 -19.28
N ASP A 367 -3.28 6.62 -19.78
CA ASP A 367 -2.08 6.55 -18.95
C ASP A 367 -0.81 6.72 -19.80
N LEU A 368 0.12 7.56 -19.33
CA LEU A 368 1.35 7.89 -20.07
C LEU A 368 2.29 6.69 -20.21
N CYS A 369 2.44 5.91 -19.13
CA CYS A 369 3.25 4.68 -19.14
C CYS A 369 2.80 3.72 -20.25
N ASN A 370 1.48 3.59 -20.46
CA ASN A 370 0.94 2.70 -21.48
C ASN A 370 1.19 3.20 -22.90
N ALA A 371 1.21 4.52 -23.10
CA ALA A 371 1.60 5.09 -24.39
C ALA A 371 3.08 4.79 -24.71
N PHE A 372 3.97 4.84 -23.69
CA PHE A 372 5.37 4.43 -23.84
C PHE A 372 5.50 2.95 -24.24
N ILE A 373 4.65 2.04 -23.70
CA ILE A 373 4.67 0.63 -24.12
C ILE A 373 4.47 0.52 -25.63
N LEU A 374 3.42 1.14 -26.16
CA LEU A 374 3.12 1.12 -27.59
C LEU A 374 4.22 1.78 -28.44
N GLN A 375 4.73 2.90 -28.00
CA GLN A 375 5.79 3.61 -28.70
C GLN A 375 7.10 2.81 -28.72
N CYS A 376 7.49 2.16 -27.64
CA CYS A 376 8.65 1.27 -27.59
C CYS A 376 8.49 0.11 -28.61
N ILE A 377 7.31 -0.50 -28.68
CA ILE A 377 7.04 -1.56 -29.64
C ILE A 377 7.09 -1.05 -31.08
N ASP A 378 6.55 0.13 -31.34
CA ASP A 378 6.58 0.72 -32.68
C ASP A 378 8.05 0.97 -33.12
N LYS A 379 8.88 1.53 -32.25
CA LYS A 379 10.22 2.04 -32.57
C LYS A 379 11.34 1.00 -32.46
N ILE A 380 11.16 -0.11 -31.77
CA ILE A 380 12.21 -1.14 -31.69
C ILE A 380 12.27 -1.94 -32.99
N GLN A 381 13.44 -2.46 -33.34
CA GLN A 381 13.66 -3.34 -34.49
C GLN A 381 12.88 -4.67 -34.32
N THR A 382 12.48 -5.29 -35.42
CA THR A 382 11.89 -6.62 -35.43
C THR A 382 12.86 -7.64 -34.80
N GLY A 383 12.40 -8.45 -33.88
CA GLY A 383 13.23 -9.37 -33.09
C GLY A 383 13.86 -8.73 -31.86
N GLY A 384 13.72 -7.43 -31.68
CA GLY A 384 14.23 -6.72 -30.49
C GLY A 384 13.42 -7.03 -29.23
N THR A 385 14.07 -6.82 -28.07
CA THR A 385 13.49 -7.05 -26.75
C THR A 385 13.28 -5.76 -25.99
N ILE A 386 12.15 -5.63 -25.29
CA ILE A 386 11.78 -4.49 -24.46
C ILE A 386 11.64 -4.95 -23.01
N GLY A 387 12.40 -4.35 -22.09
CA GLY A 387 12.27 -4.52 -20.65
C GLY A 387 11.63 -3.29 -20.00
N LEU A 388 10.50 -3.46 -19.34
CA LEU A 388 9.67 -2.36 -18.86
C LEU A 388 9.40 -2.47 -17.36
N VAL A 389 9.52 -1.35 -16.66
CA VAL A 389 8.90 -1.14 -15.35
C VAL A 389 7.58 -0.42 -15.58
N THR A 390 6.47 -1.07 -15.28
CA THR A 390 5.13 -0.53 -15.60
C THR A 390 4.22 -0.49 -14.40
N GLN A 391 3.17 0.33 -14.44
CA GLN A 391 2.03 0.14 -13.56
C GLN A 391 1.28 -1.13 -13.98
N SER A 392 0.92 -2.01 -13.03
CA SER A 392 0.21 -3.25 -13.33
C SER A 392 -1.25 -3.05 -13.79
N SER A 393 -1.78 -1.83 -13.73
CA SER A 393 -3.17 -1.50 -14.05
C SER A 393 -3.60 -1.88 -15.48
N TRP A 394 -2.70 -1.77 -16.45
CA TRP A 394 -2.98 -2.13 -17.84
C TRP A 394 -3.25 -3.62 -18.04
N MET A 395 -2.73 -4.48 -17.17
CA MET A 395 -2.96 -5.92 -17.22
C MET A 395 -4.41 -6.31 -16.87
N TYR A 396 -5.13 -5.44 -16.11
CA TYR A 396 -6.40 -5.81 -15.51
C TYR A 396 -7.59 -4.91 -15.86
N LEU A 397 -7.38 -3.60 -16.11
CA LEU A 397 -8.48 -2.67 -16.34
C LEU A 397 -9.08 -2.82 -17.73
N ASP A 398 -10.41 -2.72 -17.82
CA ASP A 398 -11.16 -2.86 -19.06
C ASP A 398 -10.78 -1.80 -20.10
N SER A 399 -10.49 -0.58 -19.64
CA SER A 399 -10.04 0.53 -20.49
C SER A 399 -8.79 0.25 -21.31
N PHE A 400 -8.04 -0.82 -20.96
CA PHE A 400 -6.80 -1.23 -21.64
C PHE A 400 -6.93 -2.58 -22.37
N GLU A 401 -8.15 -3.06 -22.63
CA GLU A 401 -8.37 -4.30 -23.39
C GLU A 401 -7.69 -4.27 -24.77
N ASN A 402 -7.86 -3.18 -25.51
CA ASN A 402 -7.27 -3.06 -26.84
C ASN A 402 -5.75 -3.03 -26.80
N LEU A 403 -5.15 -2.41 -25.77
CA LEU A 403 -3.70 -2.45 -25.54
C LEU A 403 -3.23 -3.90 -25.33
N ARG A 404 -3.91 -4.65 -24.46
CA ARG A 404 -3.56 -6.08 -24.22
C ARG A 404 -3.70 -6.92 -25.47
N ARG A 405 -4.76 -6.71 -26.23
CA ARG A 405 -5.01 -7.39 -27.50
C ARG A 405 -3.85 -7.14 -28.47
N GLU A 406 -3.48 -5.89 -28.69
CA GLU A 406 -2.39 -5.48 -29.56
C GLU A 406 -1.05 -6.09 -29.13
N LEU A 407 -0.73 -6.01 -27.84
CA LEU A 407 0.48 -6.58 -27.27
C LEU A 407 0.64 -8.07 -27.57
N ILE A 408 -0.41 -8.86 -27.40
CA ILE A 408 -0.33 -10.32 -27.46
C ILE A 408 -0.46 -10.86 -28.88
N THR A 409 -1.24 -10.19 -29.74
CA THR A 409 -1.42 -10.67 -31.12
C THR A 409 -0.20 -10.42 -32.01
N SER A 410 0.58 -9.36 -31.68
CA SER A 410 1.68 -8.91 -32.52
C SER A 410 3.05 -9.11 -31.91
N ASN A 411 3.14 -9.49 -30.62
CA ASN A 411 4.40 -9.60 -29.89
C ASN A 411 4.39 -10.83 -28.98
N THR A 412 5.56 -11.19 -28.49
CA THR A 412 5.74 -12.24 -27.48
C THR A 412 6.05 -11.63 -26.13
N ILE A 413 5.26 -11.95 -25.11
CA ILE A 413 5.59 -11.65 -23.73
C ILE A 413 6.51 -12.76 -23.21
N GLU A 414 7.75 -12.41 -22.88
CA GLU A 414 8.75 -13.37 -22.38
C GLU A 414 8.58 -13.62 -20.87
N SER A 415 8.36 -12.55 -20.12
CA SER A 415 8.16 -12.66 -18.68
C SER A 415 7.34 -11.51 -18.10
N ILE A 416 6.65 -11.82 -17.00
CA ILE A 416 5.94 -10.85 -16.14
C ILE A 416 6.33 -11.14 -14.69
N ALA A 417 6.88 -10.16 -14.00
CA ALA A 417 7.03 -10.19 -12.54
C ALA A 417 6.12 -9.11 -11.92
N ASP A 418 5.03 -9.55 -11.29
CA ASP A 418 4.06 -8.66 -10.67
C ASP A 418 4.48 -8.36 -9.22
N LEU A 419 5.09 -7.20 -9.01
CA LEU A 419 5.60 -6.76 -7.71
C LEU A 419 4.49 -6.25 -6.78
N GLY A 420 3.35 -5.84 -7.33
CA GLY A 420 2.27 -5.22 -6.56
C GLY A 420 2.66 -3.87 -5.95
N SER A 421 2.06 -3.54 -4.80
CA SER A 421 2.35 -2.32 -4.04
C SER A 421 3.66 -2.43 -3.24
N GLY A 422 4.25 -1.28 -2.86
CA GLY A 422 5.48 -1.24 -2.07
C GLY A 422 6.69 -1.82 -2.80
N ALA A 423 6.82 -1.53 -4.08
CA ALA A 423 7.95 -1.94 -4.90
C ALA A 423 9.16 -0.99 -4.79
N PHE A 424 8.96 0.25 -4.36
CA PHE A 424 10.00 1.25 -4.19
C PHE A 424 10.32 1.51 -2.72
N TYR A 425 11.60 1.70 -2.38
CA TYR A 425 12.07 1.91 -1.00
C TYR A 425 11.55 3.22 -0.37
N ASP A 426 11.42 4.27 -1.16
CA ASP A 426 11.10 5.62 -0.69
C ASP A 426 9.62 6.02 -0.83
N LEU A 427 8.78 5.13 -1.35
CA LEU A 427 7.35 5.32 -1.41
C LEU A 427 6.66 4.68 -0.20
N SER A 428 6.18 5.52 0.71
CA SER A 428 5.27 5.05 1.75
C SER A 428 3.88 4.82 1.16
N GLY A 429 3.41 3.57 1.23
CA GLY A 429 2.02 3.25 0.92
C GLY A 429 1.76 2.77 -0.51
N GLU A 430 0.51 2.52 -0.79
CA GLU A 430 -0.05 1.80 -1.94
C GLU A 430 -0.16 2.63 -3.23
N LYS A 431 0.67 3.66 -3.41
CA LYS A 431 0.50 4.65 -4.49
C LYS A 431 0.75 4.08 -5.89
N ALA A 432 1.58 3.05 -6.03
CA ALA A 432 1.85 2.41 -7.31
C ALA A 432 1.92 0.89 -7.19
N ASN A 433 1.13 0.18 -8.00
CA ASN A 433 1.28 -1.26 -8.22
C ASN A 433 2.15 -1.45 -9.44
N VAL A 434 3.27 -2.12 -9.28
CA VAL A 434 4.34 -2.23 -10.28
C VAL A 434 4.42 -3.64 -10.83
N ALA A 435 4.69 -3.75 -12.13
CA ALA A 435 5.08 -4.99 -12.79
C ALA A 435 6.32 -4.77 -13.65
N LEU A 436 7.19 -5.77 -13.67
CA LEU A 436 8.32 -5.86 -14.59
C LEU A 436 7.91 -6.77 -15.75
N VAL A 437 8.03 -6.27 -16.98
CA VAL A 437 7.57 -6.99 -18.16
C VAL A 437 8.66 -7.01 -19.22
N ARG A 438 8.92 -8.18 -19.81
CA ARG A 438 9.77 -8.33 -20.99
C ARG A 438 8.92 -8.74 -22.19
N VAL A 439 9.06 -8.01 -23.27
CA VAL A 439 8.33 -8.21 -24.52
C VAL A 439 9.32 -8.29 -25.68
N SER A 440 9.17 -9.28 -26.55
CA SER A 440 9.90 -9.35 -27.83
C SER A 440 8.99 -8.96 -28.98
N LYS A 441 9.50 -8.13 -29.89
CA LYS A 441 8.81 -7.74 -31.14
C LYS A 441 8.86 -8.90 -32.16
N THR A 442 8.34 -10.04 -31.74
CA THR A 442 8.25 -11.25 -32.59
C THR A 442 6.94 -11.97 -32.24
N PRO A 443 5.99 -12.08 -33.13
CA PRO A 443 4.74 -12.78 -32.83
C PRO A 443 4.99 -14.28 -32.71
N TYR A 444 4.61 -14.86 -31.58
CA TYR A 444 4.67 -16.30 -31.35
C TYR A 444 3.47 -16.77 -30.52
N ALA A 445 2.46 -17.31 -31.18
CA ALA A 445 1.18 -17.67 -30.57
C ALA A 445 1.29 -18.69 -29.42
N ASN A 446 2.28 -19.58 -29.45
CA ASN A 446 2.50 -20.62 -28.45
C ASN A 446 3.65 -20.28 -27.48
N ALA A 447 3.98 -19.00 -27.33
CA ALA A 447 5.02 -18.56 -26.42
C ALA A 447 4.72 -18.99 -24.97
N CYS A 448 5.75 -19.46 -24.29
CA CYS A 448 5.70 -19.76 -22.86
C CYS A 448 6.16 -18.54 -22.07
N VAL A 449 5.26 -17.94 -21.33
CA VAL A 449 5.50 -16.75 -20.50
C VAL A 449 5.94 -17.18 -19.11
N LYS A 450 7.04 -16.61 -18.62
CA LYS A 450 7.49 -16.78 -17.25
C LYS A 450 6.74 -15.78 -16.36
N VAL A 451 5.89 -16.26 -15.47
CA VAL A 451 5.09 -15.44 -14.56
C VAL A 451 5.57 -15.60 -13.13
N LEU A 452 5.81 -14.48 -12.45
CA LEU A 452 6.20 -14.43 -11.05
C LEU A 452 5.32 -13.40 -10.32
N THR A 453 4.65 -13.82 -9.23
CA THR A 453 3.79 -12.94 -8.44
C THR A 453 4.40 -12.68 -7.07
N LEU A 454 4.72 -11.42 -6.77
CA LEU A 454 5.39 -10.97 -5.56
C LEU A 454 4.57 -9.95 -4.74
N ARG A 455 3.26 -9.88 -4.97
CA ARG A 455 2.38 -8.87 -4.36
C ARG A 455 2.39 -8.88 -2.85
N ASP A 456 2.34 -10.05 -2.27
CA ASP A 456 2.22 -10.25 -0.81
C ASP A 456 3.58 -10.39 -0.12
N ILE A 457 4.67 -10.29 -0.87
CA ILE A 457 6.03 -10.39 -0.36
C ILE A 457 6.51 -9.02 0.10
N PRO A 458 7.10 -8.90 1.31
CA PRO A 458 7.70 -7.66 1.77
C PRO A 458 8.81 -7.18 0.84
N LEU A 459 8.94 -5.85 0.67
CA LEU A 459 9.94 -5.25 -0.23
C LEU A 459 11.34 -5.83 -0.07
N LYS A 460 11.78 -6.05 1.17
CA LYS A 460 13.11 -6.60 1.48
C LYS A 460 13.34 -8.01 0.94
N GLU A 461 12.27 -8.77 0.76
CA GLU A 461 12.32 -10.15 0.27
C GLU A 461 12.13 -10.22 -1.24
N LYS A 462 11.49 -9.18 -1.86
CA LYS A 462 11.24 -9.14 -3.31
C LYS A 462 12.53 -9.28 -4.12
N ALA A 463 13.58 -8.52 -3.76
CA ALA A 463 14.88 -8.59 -4.42
C ALA A 463 15.50 -10.00 -4.34
N ALA A 464 15.45 -10.61 -3.15
CA ALA A 464 15.99 -11.96 -2.95
C ALA A 464 15.23 -13.04 -3.74
N VAL A 465 13.91 -12.91 -3.84
CA VAL A 465 13.06 -13.83 -4.59
C VAL A 465 13.27 -13.66 -6.10
N LEU A 466 13.38 -12.44 -6.60
CA LEU A 466 13.69 -12.17 -8.01
C LEU A 466 15.05 -12.71 -8.43
N GLY A 467 16.07 -12.62 -7.55
CA GLY A 467 17.40 -13.18 -7.79
C GLY A 467 17.46 -14.71 -7.77
N LYS A 468 16.53 -15.38 -7.05
CA LYS A 468 16.44 -16.85 -6.91
C LYS A 468 15.34 -17.49 -7.77
N ALA A 469 14.84 -16.80 -8.76
CA ALA A 469 13.57 -17.09 -9.45
C ALA A 469 13.43 -18.44 -10.16
N SER A 470 14.26 -19.46 -9.91
CA SER A 470 14.08 -20.78 -10.55
C SER A 470 12.87 -21.58 -10.01
N ASP A 471 12.55 -21.46 -8.71
CA ASP A 471 11.62 -22.38 -8.05
C ASP A 471 10.17 -21.84 -7.92
N SER A 472 9.96 -20.51 -8.13
CA SER A 472 8.66 -19.86 -7.98
C SER A 472 8.05 -19.36 -9.28
N VAL A 473 8.66 -19.66 -10.41
CA VAL A 473 8.21 -19.20 -11.73
C VAL A 473 7.12 -20.12 -12.27
N LEU A 474 5.94 -19.56 -12.48
CA LEU A 474 4.86 -20.21 -13.20
C LEU A 474 5.10 -20.07 -14.71
N LEU A 475 5.12 -21.18 -15.43
CA LEU A 475 5.15 -21.18 -16.89
C LEU A 475 3.72 -21.27 -17.42
N MET A 476 3.32 -20.29 -18.24
CA MET A 476 1.99 -20.22 -18.84
C MET A 476 2.09 -20.04 -20.34
N GLN A 477 1.21 -20.65 -21.10
CA GLN A 477 1.05 -20.29 -22.52
C GLN A 477 0.56 -18.83 -22.61
N GLN A 478 1.08 -18.06 -23.56
CA GLN A 478 0.71 -16.63 -23.69
C GLN A 478 -0.82 -16.43 -23.78
N MET A 479 -1.51 -17.31 -24.49
CA MET A 479 -2.97 -17.26 -24.60
C MET A 479 -3.69 -17.59 -23.28
N GLN A 480 -3.06 -18.29 -22.35
CA GLN A 480 -3.61 -18.60 -21.03
C GLN A 480 -3.50 -17.41 -20.06
N LEU A 481 -2.76 -16.35 -20.41
CA LEU A 481 -2.78 -15.10 -19.64
C LEU A 481 -4.18 -14.48 -19.59
N PHE A 482 -5.03 -14.78 -20.56
CA PHE A 482 -6.39 -14.27 -20.59
C PHE A 482 -7.32 -15.10 -19.72
N GLY A 483 -7.67 -14.57 -18.57
CA GLY A 483 -8.54 -15.22 -17.60
C GLY A 483 -9.98 -14.75 -17.59
N GLY A 484 -10.47 -14.02 -18.59
CA GLY A 484 -11.83 -13.50 -18.52
C GLY A 484 -12.24 -12.54 -19.61
N GLU A 485 -13.41 -11.93 -19.44
CA GLU A 485 -13.87 -10.82 -20.28
C GLU A 485 -12.85 -9.70 -20.34
N HIS A 486 -12.86 -8.96 -21.44
CA HIS A 486 -11.94 -7.85 -21.69
C HIS A 486 -10.45 -8.25 -21.65
N MET A 487 -10.11 -9.51 -21.84
CA MET A 487 -8.73 -10.01 -21.90
C MET A 487 -7.89 -9.62 -20.67
N ALA A 488 -8.49 -9.49 -19.49
CA ALA A 488 -7.75 -9.23 -18.26
C ALA A 488 -6.79 -10.39 -17.95
N PHE A 489 -5.54 -10.07 -17.56
CA PHE A 489 -4.54 -11.09 -17.28
C PHE A 489 -4.87 -11.84 -16.00
N SER A 490 -4.79 -13.17 -16.06
CA SER A 490 -4.75 -14.05 -14.91
C SER A 490 -3.33 -14.55 -14.72
N LEU A 491 -2.60 -13.94 -13.80
CA LEU A 491 -1.19 -14.28 -13.51
C LEU A 491 -1.07 -15.46 -12.53
N SER A 492 -2.18 -16.07 -12.14
CA SER A 492 -2.20 -17.23 -11.27
C SER A 492 -3.10 -18.29 -11.89
N GLN A 493 -2.72 -19.54 -11.76
CA GLN A 493 -3.61 -20.69 -12.07
C GLN A 493 -4.63 -20.91 -10.94
N THR A 494 -5.06 -19.84 -10.26
CA THR A 494 -5.90 -19.90 -9.07
C THR A 494 -7.33 -20.28 -9.39
N ILE A 495 -7.82 -19.86 -10.58
CA ILE A 495 -9.18 -20.22 -11.02
C ILE A 495 -9.08 -21.38 -11.99
N PRO A 496 -9.62 -22.55 -11.63
CA PRO A 496 -9.65 -23.71 -12.51
C PRO A 496 -10.39 -23.42 -13.80
N ASN A 497 -9.97 -24.06 -14.90
CA ASN A 497 -10.66 -23.93 -16.18
C ASN A 497 -12.14 -24.32 -16.10
N THR A 498 -12.50 -25.29 -15.24
CA THR A 498 -13.87 -25.71 -14.96
C THR A 498 -14.70 -24.59 -14.37
N VAL A 499 -14.14 -23.79 -13.47
CA VAL A 499 -14.78 -22.63 -12.85
C VAL A 499 -14.85 -21.45 -13.83
N HIS A 500 -13.81 -21.22 -14.61
CA HIS A 500 -13.84 -20.21 -15.68
C HIS A 500 -14.92 -20.49 -16.74
N ALA A 501 -15.16 -21.77 -17.04
CA ALA A 501 -16.16 -22.21 -18.00
C ALA A 501 -17.60 -22.16 -17.47
N MET A 502 -17.81 -21.81 -16.21
CA MET A 502 -19.16 -21.64 -15.66
C MET A 502 -19.91 -20.53 -16.41
N PRO A 503 -21.14 -20.80 -16.87
CA PRO A 503 -21.89 -19.85 -17.69
C PRO A 503 -22.36 -18.63 -16.90
N GLY A 504 -22.62 -18.77 -15.59
CA GLY A 504 -23.09 -17.71 -14.70
C GLY A 504 -21.95 -16.92 -14.06
N LYS A 505 -22.14 -15.61 -13.96
CA LYS A 505 -21.27 -14.68 -13.23
C LYS A 505 -22.10 -13.90 -12.22
N TYR A 506 -21.48 -13.38 -11.17
CA TYR A 506 -22.24 -12.65 -10.15
C TYR A 506 -23.01 -11.46 -10.72
N GLY A 507 -22.48 -10.78 -11.74
CA GLY A 507 -23.16 -9.68 -12.45
C GLY A 507 -24.50 -10.03 -13.07
N ASP A 508 -24.76 -11.31 -13.33
CA ASP A 508 -26.03 -11.79 -13.85
C ASP A 508 -27.13 -11.85 -12.77
N TYR A 509 -26.72 -11.85 -11.49
CA TYR A 509 -27.61 -12.00 -10.33
C TYR A 509 -27.71 -10.75 -9.47
N GLY A 510 -26.80 -9.80 -9.59
CA GLY A 510 -26.81 -8.54 -8.88
C GLY A 510 -25.79 -7.57 -9.46
N ILE A 511 -26.07 -6.27 -9.44
CA ILE A 511 -25.26 -5.25 -10.10
C ILE A 511 -24.49 -4.44 -9.06
N PRO A 512 -23.20 -4.72 -8.84
CA PRO A 512 -22.34 -3.90 -7.99
C PRO A 512 -22.13 -2.52 -8.61
N MET A 513 -22.15 -1.47 -7.78
CA MET A 513 -21.99 -0.09 -8.25
C MET A 513 -21.34 0.80 -7.22
N GLN A 514 -20.63 1.82 -7.66
CA GLN A 514 -19.96 2.78 -6.81
C GLN A 514 -20.96 3.75 -6.18
N GLY A 515 -20.77 4.09 -4.90
CA GLY A 515 -21.58 5.07 -4.20
C GLY A 515 -21.13 6.52 -4.43
N THR A 516 -21.83 7.44 -3.77
CA THR A 516 -21.57 8.89 -3.79
C THR A 516 -20.18 9.21 -3.23
N SER A 517 -19.44 10.10 -3.89
CA SER A 517 -18.19 10.64 -3.40
C SER A 517 -18.44 11.94 -2.63
N THR A 518 -18.03 12.04 -1.38
CA THR A 518 -18.29 13.20 -0.52
C THR A 518 -17.40 14.41 -0.83
N GLY A 519 -16.21 14.20 -1.40
CA GLY A 519 -15.20 15.25 -1.59
C GLY A 519 -14.53 15.72 -0.30
N ASP A 520 -15.27 15.82 0.79
CA ASP A 520 -14.82 16.20 2.12
C ASP A 520 -15.50 15.32 3.19
N ALA A 521 -14.93 14.16 3.43
CA ALA A 521 -15.48 13.20 4.39
C ALA A 521 -15.37 13.70 5.85
N ALA A 522 -14.39 14.54 6.18
CA ALA A 522 -14.20 15.05 7.54
C ALA A 522 -15.36 15.95 7.97
N ARG A 523 -15.93 16.71 7.03
CA ARG A 523 -17.04 17.63 7.27
C ARG A 523 -18.42 17.00 7.08
N LEU A 524 -18.52 16.03 6.16
CA LEU A 524 -19.81 15.51 5.71
C LEU A 524 -20.16 14.14 6.30
N ILE A 525 -19.22 13.45 6.95
CA ILE A 525 -19.48 12.17 7.61
C ILE A 525 -19.23 12.32 9.10
N GLY A 526 -20.26 12.07 9.89
CA GLY A 526 -20.24 12.03 11.35
C GLY A 526 -20.62 10.66 11.88
N TYR A 527 -20.68 10.52 13.19
CA TYR A 527 -21.28 9.36 13.84
C TYR A 527 -22.73 9.65 14.22
N TYR A 528 -23.59 8.63 14.22
CA TYR A 528 -25.01 8.83 14.50
C TYR A 528 -25.29 9.45 15.88
N TRP A 529 -24.43 9.18 16.87
CA TRP A 529 -24.59 9.76 18.21
C TRP A 529 -24.21 11.24 18.31
N GLU A 530 -23.51 11.78 17.31
CA GLU A 530 -23.21 13.22 17.21
C GLU A 530 -24.41 14.00 16.61
N HIS A 531 -25.33 13.30 15.93
CA HIS A 531 -26.41 13.90 15.13
C HIS A 531 -27.76 13.18 15.39
N ILE A 532 -28.05 12.86 16.65
CA ILE A 532 -29.32 12.22 17.02
C ILE A 532 -30.48 13.18 16.71
N ASN A 533 -31.49 12.69 15.98
CA ASN A 533 -32.66 13.45 15.56
C ASN A 533 -32.39 14.70 14.68
N ASP A 534 -31.22 14.80 14.04
CA ASP A 534 -30.94 15.85 13.08
C ASP A 534 -31.38 15.38 11.68
N PRO A 535 -32.44 16.00 11.08
CA PRO A 535 -33.01 15.55 9.81
C PRO A 535 -32.08 15.80 8.59
N GLU A 536 -31.05 16.65 8.74
CA GLU A 536 -30.04 16.85 7.69
C GLU A 536 -29.08 15.68 7.55
N TRP A 537 -29.00 14.81 8.59
CA TRP A 537 -28.08 13.70 8.63
C TRP A 537 -28.81 12.36 8.48
N ILE A 538 -28.39 11.59 7.47
CA ILE A 538 -28.99 10.29 7.12
C ILE A 538 -27.99 9.17 7.39
N PRO A 539 -28.43 8.01 7.95
CA PRO A 539 -27.56 6.86 8.11
C PRO A 539 -26.89 6.45 6.81
N VAL A 540 -25.58 6.09 6.86
CA VAL A 540 -24.80 5.79 5.67
C VAL A 540 -23.85 4.61 5.88
N SER A 541 -23.76 3.73 4.87
CA SER A 541 -22.72 2.73 4.78
C SER A 541 -21.44 3.38 4.23
N LYS A 542 -20.39 3.46 5.05
CA LYS A 542 -19.11 4.05 4.70
C LYS A 542 -18.06 3.01 4.28
N GLY A 543 -18.15 1.78 4.75
CA GLY A 543 -17.08 0.81 4.61
C GLY A 543 -15.84 1.12 5.45
N GLY A 544 -14.67 0.68 5.02
CA GLY A 544 -13.38 0.98 5.68
C GLY A 544 -13.01 0.06 6.83
N SER A 545 -13.77 -0.99 7.10
CA SER A 545 -13.52 -2.03 8.10
C SER A 545 -14.05 -3.37 7.62
N TYR A 546 -13.74 -4.45 8.36
CA TYR A 546 -14.23 -5.79 8.07
C TYR A 546 -15.40 -6.16 8.97
N SER A 547 -16.54 -6.42 8.40
CA SER A 547 -17.71 -7.03 9.06
C SER A 547 -18.55 -7.73 8.01
N ARG A 548 -18.90 -9.00 8.27
CA ARG A 548 -19.79 -9.81 7.43
C ARG A 548 -21.22 -9.72 7.97
N TRP A 549 -22.20 -9.93 7.13
CA TRP A 549 -23.63 -10.04 7.42
C TRP A 549 -24.31 -8.71 7.75
N CYS A 550 -23.90 -8.04 8.81
CA CYS A 550 -24.37 -6.71 9.23
C CYS A 550 -23.30 -5.95 10.03
N GLY A 551 -23.60 -4.71 10.42
CA GLY A 551 -22.70 -3.82 11.17
C GLY A 551 -22.02 -2.76 10.29
N LEU A 552 -21.10 -1.99 10.85
CA LEU A 552 -20.50 -0.79 10.25
C LEU A 552 -21.54 0.30 9.91
N ASN A 553 -22.58 0.40 10.73
CA ASN A 553 -23.71 1.29 10.57
C ASN A 553 -23.69 2.49 11.55
N SER A 554 -22.52 2.79 12.12
CA SER A 554 -22.36 3.91 13.07
C SER A 554 -22.27 5.28 12.41
N TYR A 555 -22.23 5.35 11.07
CA TYR A 555 -22.00 6.60 10.35
C TYR A 555 -23.31 7.23 9.86
N VAL A 556 -23.29 8.57 9.83
CA VAL A 556 -24.29 9.40 9.19
C VAL A 556 -23.62 10.35 8.19
N LEU A 557 -24.36 10.70 7.14
CA LEU A 557 -23.96 11.61 6.08
C LEU A 557 -24.78 12.89 6.14
N LYS A 558 -24.13 14.05 6.14
CA LYS A 558 -24.83 15.31 5.99
C LYS A 558 -25.37 15.42 4.57
N TRP A 559 -26.64 15.14 4.45
CA TRP A 559 -27.31 15.00 3.15
C TRP A 559 -28.13 16.23 2.78
N GLY A 560 -28.98 16.71 3.68
CA GLY A 560 -29.93 17.79 3.44
C GLY A 560 -30.99 17.42 2.39
N ALA A 561 -31.57 18.39 1.74
CA ALA A 561 -32.55 18.17 0.69
C ALA A 561 -31.87 17.62 -0.56
N ASP A 562 -32.18 16.35 -0.89
CA ASP A 562 -31.71 15.69 -2.13
C ASP A 562 -30.17 15.77 -2.37
N GLY A 563 -29.39 15.75 -1.29
CA GLY A 563 -27.93 15.76 -1.36
C GLY A 563 -27.31 17.14 -1.63
N GLU A 564 -27.94 18.20 -1.19
CA GLU A 564 -27.46 19.58 -1.42
C GLU A 564 -26.08 19.83 -0.88
N TYR A 565 -25.71 19.31 0.30
CA TYR A 565 -24.40 19.48 0.88
C TYR A 565 -23.30 18.79 0.07
N ILE A 566 -23.63 17.67 -0.57
CA ILE A 566 -22.70 16.97 -1.48
C ILE A 566 -22.50 17.82 -2.75
N ARG A 567 -23.59 18.33 -3.36
CA ARG A 567 -23.49 19.16 -4.57
C ARG A 567 -22.69 20.44 -4.35
N ALA A 568 -22.81 21.04 -3.17
CA ALA A 568 -22.09 22.26 -2.82
C ALA A 568 -20.59 22.03 -2.52
N THR A 569 -20.14 20.78 -2.37
CA THR A 569 -18.78 20.48 -1.96
C THR A 569 -17.87 20.22 -3.17
N LYS A 570 -16.75 20.97 -3.27
CA LYS A 570 -15.77 20.80 -4.34
C LYS A 570 -15.13 19.40 -4.31
N GLY A 571 -15.06 18.74 -5.45
CA GLY A 571 -14.49 17.40 -5.58
C GLY A 571 -15.44 16.26 -5.21
N SER A 572 -16.68 16.57 -4.81
CA SER A 572 -17.75 15.60 -4.60
C SER A 572 -18.36 15.12 -5.92
N ALA A 573 -19.09 14.03 -5.86
CA ALA A 573 -19.90 13.57 -7.00
C ALA A 573 -21.09 12.74 -6.48
N LEU A 574 -22.30 13.16 -6.81
CA LEU A 574 -23.50 12.35 -6.65
C LEU A 574 -23.47 11.23 -7.69
N ARG A 575 -23.47 10.00 -7.23
CA ARG A 575 -23.42 8.83 -8.12
C ARG A 575 -24.53 7.87 -7.76
N ASN A 576 -25.20 7.38 -8.78
CA ASN A 576 -26.17 6.28 -8.67
C ASN A 576 -27.33 6.54 -7.71
N THR A 577 -27.64 7.81 -7.36
CA THR A 577 -28.70 8.19 -6.41
C THR A 577 -30.07 7.64 -6.81
N LYS A 578 -30.36 7.55 -8.12
CA LYS A 578 -31.60 6.97 -8.67
C LYS A 578 -31.78 5.47 -8.41
N TYR A 579 -30.81 4.80 -7.80
CA TYR A 579 -30.85 3.38 -7.48
C TYR A 579 -30.76 3.11 -5.98
N PHE A 580 -30.84 4.13 -5.13
CA PHE A 580 -30.74 3.92 -3.68
C PHE A 580 -31.85 3.00 -3.15
N ASP A 581 -33.06 3.18 -3.64
CA ASP A 581 -34.24 2.35 -3.35
C ASP A 581 -34.18 0.91 -3.90
N ARG A 582 -33.30 0.67 -4.88
CA ARG A 582 -33.09 -0.65 -5.50
C ARG A 582 -31.83 -1.37 -5.01
N THR A 583 -31.14 -0.79 -4.04
CA THR A 583 -29.90 -1.33 -3.48
C THR A 583 -30.20 -2.07 -2.19
N SER A 584 -29.83 -3.34 -2.13
CA SER A 584 -30.12 -4.20 -0.98
C SER A 584 -28.88 -4.60 -0.20
N LEU A 585 -27.70 -4.53 -0.80
CA LEU A 585 -26.45 -4.97 -0.19
C LEU A 585 -25.37 -3.90 -0.33
N VAL A 586 -24.46 -3.86 0.64
CA VAL A 586 -23.27 -3.02 0.64
C VAL A 586 -22.04 -3.82 1.02
N TYR A 587 -20.87 -3.32 0.63
CA TYR A 587 -19.59 -3.95 0.97
C TYR A 587 -18.51 -2.92 1.28
N SER A 588 -17.42 -3.33 1.90
CA SER A 588 -16.24 -2.47 2.04
C SER A 588 -15.34 -2.64 0.81
N ASP A 589 -15.08 -1.54 0.09
CA ASP A 589 -14.30 -1.58 -1.16
C ASP A 589 -12.81 -1.80 -0.94
N THR A 590 -12.30 -1.45 0.23
CA THR A 590 -10.87 -1.52 0.53
C THR A 590 -10.64 -2.39 1.75
N GLY A 591 -9.74 -3.36 1.61
CA GLY A 591 -9.33 -4.24 2.71
C GLY A 591 -8.59 -5.47 2.21
N THR A 592 -7.87 -6.06 3.15
CA THR A 592 -7.03 -7.23 2.89
C THR A 592 -7.57 -8.49 3.57
N SER A 593 -8.65 -8.33 4.37
CA SER A 593 -9.22 -9.41 5.18
C SER A 593 -10.19 -10.34 4.44
N GLY A 594 -10.40 -10.11 3.14
CA GLY A 594 -11.39 -10.80 2.34
C GLY A 594 -12.59 -9.93 2.03
N PHE A 595 -13.46 -10.42 1.14
CA PHE A 595 -14.70 -9.72 0.81
C PHE A 595 -15.66 -9.78 2.00
N ASN A 596 -16.41 -8.71 2.24
CA ASN A 596 -17.38 -8.64 3.33
C ASN A 596 -18.60 -7.83 2.89
N ALA A 597 -19.69 -8.51 2.73
CA ALA A 597 -20.98 -7.94 2.34
C ALA A 597 -21.93 -7.86 3.54
N ARG A 598 -22.78 -6.84 3.54
CA ARG A 598 -23.78 -6.55 4.56
C ARG A 598 -25.10 -6.20 3.92
N LEU A 599 -26.19 -6.43 4.65
CA LEU A 599 -27.50 -5.89 4.27
C LEU A 599 -27.44 -4.36 4.39
N LEU A 600 -28.03 -3.66 3.42
CA LEU A 600 -28.29 -2.24 3.51
C LEU A 600 -29.66 -2.06 4.17
N GLU A 601 -29.71 -1.39 5.30
CA GLU A 601 -30.95 -1.16 6.04
C GLU A 601 -31.82 -0.09 5.33
N GLU A 602 -33.12 -0.16 5.55
CA GLU A 602 -34.06 0.78 4.97
C GLU A 602 -33.75 2.24 5.39
N GLY A 603 -33.78 3.16 4.44
CA GLY A 603 -33.41 4.56 4.65
C GLY A 603 -31.91 4.85 4.75
N GLN A 604 -31.05 3.85 4.64
CA GLN A 604 -29.62 4.01 4.68
C GLN A 604 -29.06 4.31 3.28
N LEU A 605 -28.17 5.29 3.19
CA LEU A 605 -27.42 5.61 1.98
C LEU A 605 -26.09 4.85 1.93
N PHE A 606 -25.35 4.98 0.82
CA PHE A 606 -24.00 4.42 0.67
C PHE A 606 -23.07 5.35 -0.11
N VAL A 607 -21.80 5.35 0.29
CA VAL A 607 -20.76 6.19 -0.32
C VAL A 607 -19.70 5.34 -1.05
N ALA A 608 -18.78 6.02 -1.70
CA ALA A 608 -17.78 5.40 -2.57
C ALA A 608 -16.94 4.31 -1.88
N SER A 609 -16.62 4.46 -0.58
CA SER A 609 -15.86 3.47 0.21
C SER A 609 -16.70 2.34 0.79
N GLY A 610 -18.03 2.44 0.75
CA GLY A 610 -18.99 1.41 1.12
C GLY A 610 -20.00 1.17 0.00
N PRO A 611 -19.56 0.72 -1.19
CA PRO A 611 -20.39 0.64 -2.39
C PRO A 611 -21.57 -0.31 -2.24
N GLY A 612 -22.56 -0.16 -3.14
CA GLY A 612 -23.80 -0.94 -3.11
C GLY A 612 -23.88 -2.00 -4.19
N ILE A 613 -24.81 -2.95 -3.99
CA ILE A 613 -25.24 -3.94 -4.99
C ILE A 613 -26.74 -3.83 -5.13
N ARG A 614 -27.21 -3.50 -6.34
CA ARG A 614 -28.62 -3.31 -6.69
C ARG A 614 -29.18 -4.47 -7.50
N ASP A 615 -30.49 -4.47 -7.63
CA ASP A 615 -31.22 -5.39 -8.51
C ASP A 615 -30.81 -6.86 -8.33
N ILE A 616 -30.72 -7.29 -7.06
CA ILE A 616 -30.38 -8.68 -6.77
C ILE A 616 -31.53 -9.60 -7.15
N ALA A 617 -31.17 -10.75 -7.74
CA ALA A 617 -32.14 -11.78 -8.09
C ALA A 617 -32.39 -12.70 -6.88
N GLY A 618 -33.62 -12.75 -6.37
CA GLY A 618 -33.99 -13.61 -5.23
C GLY A 618 -33.71 -13.00 -3.87
N SER A 619 -33.31 -13.82 -2.91
CA SER A 619 -33.13 -13.41 -1.51
C SER A 619 -31.79 -12.75 -1.21
N PRO A 620 -31.76 -11.62 -0.48
CA PRO A 620 -30.51 -10.99 -0.08
C PRO A 620 -29.64 -11.90 0.83
N TYR A 621 -30.22 -12.81 1.56
CA TYR A 621 -29.46 -13.71 2.46
C TYR A 621 -28.71 -14.81 1.70
N ALA A 622 -29.24 -15.29 0.58
CA ALA A 622 -28.51 -16.20 -0.32
C ALA A 622 -27.31 -15.49 -0.95
N HIS A 623 -27.48 -14.23 -1.35
CA HIS A 623 -26.39 -13.39 -1.84
C HIS A 623 -25.34 -13.13 -0.75
N LEU A 624 -25.75 -12.77 0.47
CA LEU A 624 -24.83 -12.61 1.59
C LEU A 624 -24.02 -13.88 1.88
N ALA A 625 -24.67 -15.05 1.82
CA ALA A 625 -24.02 -16.34 2.01
C ALA A 625 -22.91 -16.57 1.00
N LEU A 626 -23.18 -16.33 -0.29
CA LEU A 626 -22.18 -16.47 -1.34
C LEU A 626 -21.07 -15.42 -1.21
N LEU A 627 -21.42 -14.14 -1.08
CA LEU A 627 -20.48 -13.03 -1.04
C LEU A 627 -19.53 -13.10 0.18
N ASN A 628 -20.01 -13.54 1.33
CA ASN A 628 -19.23 -13.71 2.55
C ASN A 628 -18.46 -15.04 2.62
N SER A 629 -18.58 -15.89 1.60
CA SER A 629 -17.88 -17.17 1.55
C SER A 629 -16.38 -16.99 1.25
N ARG A 630 -15.58 -17.94 1.72
CA ARG A 630 -14.16 -17.99 1.41
C ARG A 630 -13.89 -18.27 -0.06
N VAL A 631 -14.76 -19.01 -0.73
CA VAL A 631 -14.69 -19.30 -2.18
C VAL A 631 -14.82 -18.00 -2.98
N PHE A 632 -15.81 -17.18 -2.65
CA PHE A 632 -15.98 -15.88 -3.30
C PHE A 632 -14.78 -14.96 -3.09
N SER A 633 -14.28 -14.88 -1.85
CA SER A 633 -13.08 -14.09 -1.52
C SER A 633 -11.84 -14.61 -2.27
N TYR A 634 -11.70 -15.92 -2.41
CA TYR A 634 -10.59 -16.57 -3.11
C TYR A 634 -10.57 -16.20 -4.61
N TYR A 635 -11.69 -16.37 -5.31
CA TYR A 635 -11.77 -16.02 -6.72
C TYR A 635 -11.72 -14.52 -6.98
N LEU A 636 -12.34 -13.73 -6.09
CA LEU A 636 -12.28 -12.27 -6.21
C LEU A 636 -10.84 -11.77 -6.06
N ARG A 637 -10.04 -12.32 -5.15
CA ARG A 637 -8.62 -11.99 -5.01
C ARG A 637 -7.82 -12.37 -6.27
N ALA A 638 -8.14 -13.48 -6.90
CA ALA A 638 -7.53 -13.89 -8.17
C ALA A 638 -7.85 -12.92 -9.30
N LEU A 639 -9.07 -12.41 -9.36
CA LEU A 639 -9.54 -11.45 -10.37
C LEU A 639 -9.12 -10.02 -10.08
N SER A 640 -9.11 -9.61 -8.79
CA SER A 640 -8.82 -8.23 -8.36
C SER A 640 -7.45 -8.14 -7.70
N PRO A 641 -6.46 -7.66 -8.43
CA PRO A 641 -5.09 -7.52 -7.91
C PRO A 641 -4.89 -6.34 -6.96
N LYS A 642 -5.90 -5.50 -6.76
CA LYS A 642 -5.85 -4.28 -5.94
C LYS A 642 -6.45 -4.52 -4.56
N LEU A 643 -6.00 -3.72 -3.57
CA LEU A 643 -6.64 -3.64 -2.25
C LEU A 643 -8.07 -3.09 -2.33
N THR A 644 -8.32 -2.22 -3.31
CA THR A 644 -9.65 -1.68 -3.59
C THR A 644 -10.34 -2.55 -4.62
N VAL A 645 -11.45 -3.15 -4.22
CA VAL A 645 -12.28 -4.02 -5.06
C VAL A 645 -13.26 -3.16 -5.86
N ALA A 646 -13.00 -3.00 -7.16
CA ALA A 646 -13.93 -2.31 -8.04
C ALA A 646 -15.14 -3.21 -8.39
N ALA A 647 -16.29 -2.59 -8.63
CA ALA A 647 -17.56 -3.26 -8.94
C ALA A 647 -17.46 -4.28 -10.08
N GLY A 648 -16.69 -3.97 -11.14
CA GLY A 648 -16.48 -4.85 -12.28
C GLY A 648 -15.80 -6.19 -11.94
N TYR A 649 -14.95 -6.25 -10.91
CA TYR A 649 -14.34 -7.52 -10.49
C TYR A 649 -15.34 -8.43 -9.78
N ILE A 650 -16.20 -7.84 -8.93
CA ILE A 650 -17.28 -8.59 -8.25
C ILE A 650 -18.21 -9.23 -9.30
N SER A 651 -18.63 -8.45 -10.30
CA SER A 651 -19.51 -8.92 -11.36
C SER A 651 -18.94 -10.12 -12.14
N ARG A 652 -17.61 -10.28 -12.18
CA ARG A 652 -16.96 -11.34 -12.94
C ARG A 652 -16.72 -12.64 -12.18
N VAL A 653 -16.96 -12.66 -10.87
CA VAL A 653 -16.77 -13.89 -10.10
C VAL A 653 -17.72 -14.95 -10.62
N PRO A 654 -17.21 -16.13 -11.06
CA PRO A 654 -18.06 -17.21 -11.54
C PRO A 654 -19.01 -17.71 -10.47
N VAL A 655 -20.27 -17.96 -10.85
CA VAL A 655 -21.33 -18.45 -9.94
C VAL A 655 -21.97 -19.69 -10.54
N PRO A 656 -22.02 -20.82 -9.82
CA PRO A 656 -22.71 -22.01 -10.28
C PRO A 656 -24.20 -21.75 -10.51
N ALA A 657 -24.74 -22.29 -11.60
CA ALA A 657 -26.16 -22.14 -11.92
C ALA A 657 -27.06 -22.69 -10.81
N GLY A 658 -28.12 -21.95 -10.46
CA GLY A 658 -29.09 -22.32 -9.44
C GLY A 658 -28.56 -22.31 -7.99
N LEU A 659 -27.35 -21.83 -7.73
CA LEU A 659 -26.82 -21.76 -6.36
C LEU A 659 -27.62 -20.78 -5.50
N LEU A 660 -27.92 -19.58 -6.04
CA LEU A 660 -28.64 -18.52 -5.30
C LEU A 660 -30.13 -18.81 -5.13
N ASP A 661 -30.68 -19.79 -5.87
CA ASP A 661 -32.08 -20.23 -5.75
C ASP A 661 -32.27 -21.31 -4.67
N ARG A 662 -31.18 -21.79 -4.06
CA ARG A 662 -31.27 -22.84 -3.03
C ARG A 662 -31.88 -22.29 -1.73
N THR A 663 -33.02 -22.81 -1.35
CA THR A 663 -33.71 -22.44 -0.10
C THR A 663 -32.88 -22.71 1.15
N GLU A 664 -32.02 -23.72 1.13
CA GLU A 664 -31.11 -24.02 2.24
C GLU A 664 -30.03 -22.92 2.39
N LEU A 665 -29.48 -22.40 1.27
CA LEU A 665 -28.50 -21.31 1.30
C LEU A 665 -29.11 -20.04 1.89
N ASP A 666 -30.33 -19.70 1.47
CA ASP A 666 -31.10 -18.58 2.02
C ASP A 666 -31.35 -18.72 3.52
N ARG A 667 -31.89 -19.87 3.93
CA ARG A 667 -32.23 -20.13 5.33
C ARG A 667 -31.01 -20.01 6.24
N VAL A 668 -29.89 -20.65 5.89
CA VAL A 668 -28.68 -20.61 6.72
C VAL A 668 -28.02 -19.24 6.65
N GLY A 669 -28.08 -18.55 5.51
CA GLY A 669 -27.60 -17.18 5.36
C GLY A 669 -28.36 -16.19 6.25
N ARG A 670 -29.71 -16.33 6.33
CA ARG A 670 -30.54 -15.56 7.25
C ARG A 670 -30.17 -15.85 8.70
N GLU A 671 -29.96 -17.11 9.05
CA GLU A 671 -29.54 -17.49 10.41
C GLU A 671 -28.22 -16.83 10.82
N CYS A 672 -27.21 -16.79 9.93
CA CYS A 672 -25.96 -16.09 10.17
C CYS A 672 -26.17 -14.59 10.38
N TYR A 673 -27.03 -13.96 9.58
CA TYR A 673 -27.37 -12.55 9.69
C TYR A 673 -28.03 -12.25 11.04
N ASP A 674 -29.07 -13.01 11.40
CA ASP A 674 -29.83 -12.80 12.64
C ASP A 674 -28.93 -12.94 13.88
N ARG A 675 -28.07 -13.97 13.92
CA ARG A 675 -27.10 -14.17 15.01
C ARG A 675 -26.08 -13.03 15.10
N LYS A 676 -25.59 -12.55 13.97
CA LYS A 676 -24.69 -11.40 13.97
C LYS A 676 -25.35 -10.13 14.44
N ARG A 677 -26.60 -9.90 14.06
CA ARG A 677 -27.39 -8.74 14.48
C ARG A 677 -27.64 -8.75 15.98
N GLU A 678 -27.97 -9.91 16.58
CA GLU A 678 -28.12 -10.03 18.04
C GLU A 678 -26.83 -9.63 18.79
N GLN A 679 -25.66 -10.02 18.31
CA GLN A 679 -24.37 -9.63 18.91
C GLN A 679 -24.14 -8.11 18.92
N LEU A 680 -24.73 -7.36 17.99
CA LEU A 680 -24.57 -5.91 17.90
C LEU A 680 -25.46 -5.15 18.88
N LYS A 681 -26.52 -5.77 19.41
CA LYS A 681 -27.47 -5.13 20.31
C LYS A 681 -26.87 -4.68 21.64
N VAL A 682 -25.80 -5.33 22.09
CA VAL A 682 -25.11 -4.97 23.34
C VAL A 682 -24.01 -3.90 23.13
N ARG A 683 -23.84 -3.39 21.92
CA ARG A 683 -22.77 -2.44 21.56
C ARG A 683 -23.36 -1.05 21.29
N PRO A 684 -23.22 -0.05 22.18
CA PRO A 684 -23.93 1.23 22.11
C PRO A 684 -23.56 2.11 20.91
N ASN A 685 -22.45 1.86 20.25
CA ASN A 685 -22.09 2.57 19.02
C ASN A 685 -22.63 1.91 17.72
N ASN A 686 -23.55 0.96 17.84
CA ASN A 686 -24.31 0.38 16.71
C ASN A 686 -25.76 0.84 16.76
N LEU A 687 -26.38 1.00 15.59
CA LEU A 687 -27.79 1.35 15.48
C LEU A 687 -28.72 0.29 16.07
N GLU A 688 -28.26 -0.97 16.12
CA GLU A 688 -29.03 -2.09 16.73
C GLU A 688 -29.05 -2.08 18.25
N TRP A 689 -28.27 -1.22 18.91
CA TRP A 689 -28.16 -1.20 20.35
C TRP A 689 -29.53 -1.11 21.03
N GLN A 690 -29.70 -1.95 22.02
CA GLN A 690 -30.91 -2.01 22.87
C GLN A 690 -30.52 -1.92 24.34
N VAL A 691 -31.39 -1.31 25.13
CA VAL A 691 -31.24 -1.26 26.59
C VAL A 691 -31.22 -2.68 27.13
N PRO A 692 -30.19 -3.06 27.93
CA PRO A 692 -30.08 -4.40 28.47
C PRO A 692 -31.21 -4.68 29.48
N VAL A 693 -31.84 -5.83 29.31
CA VAL A 693 -32.79 -6.38 30.30
C VAL A 693 -31.96 -7.18 31.31
N ILE A 694 -31.99 -6.79 32.58
CA ILE A 694 -31.26 -7.42 33.68
C ILE A 694 -32.23 -8.04 34.64
N GLU A 695 -32.24 -9.36 34.70
CA GLU A 695 -33.14 -10.17 35.55
C GLU A 695 -32.41 -10.82 36.73
N PHE A 696 -31.12 -10.49 36.93
CA PHE A 696 -30.25 -11.11 37.91
C PHE A 696 -29.97 -10.19 39.09
N GLU A 697 -29.72 -10.78 40.27
CA GLU A 697 -29.42 -10.08 41.51
C GLU A 697 -27.97 -9.62 41.66
N SER A 698 -27.09 -10.00 40.70
CA SER A 698 -25.65 -9.68 40.72
C SER A 698 -25.14 -9.28 39.38
N LEU A 699 -24.44 -8.13 39.31
CA LEU A 699 -23.72 -7.64 38.10
C LEU A 699 -22.68 -8.63 37.61
N ASP A 700 -21.95 -9.28 38.52
CA ASP A 700 -20.91 -10.24 38.17
C ASP A 700 -21.47 -11.47 37.47
N THR A 701 -22.63 -11.99 38.01
CA THR A 701 -23.30 -13.15 37.40
C THR A 701 -23.87 -12.78 36.04
N PHE A 702 -24.48 -11.64 35.90
CA PHE A 702 -25.06 -11.18 34.64
C PHE A 702 -23.95 -10.96 33.58
N ALA A 703 -22.86 -10.28 33.94
CA ALA A 703 -21.74 -10.04 33.04
C ALA A 703 -21.13 -11.35 32.52
N TRP A 704 -20.97 -12.35 33.38
CA TRP A 704 -20.47 -13.66 33.00
C TRP A 704 -21.42 -14.41 32.06
N GLN A 705 -22.70 -14.41 32.37
CA GLN A 705 -23.72 -15.09 31.56
C GLN A 705 -23.84 -14.43 30.18
N LEU A 706 -23.76 -13.11 30.13
CA LEU A 706 -23.74 -12.37 28.86
C LEU A 706 -22.50 -12.77 28.01
N PHE A 707 -21.33 -12.87 28.63
CA PHE A 707 -20.11 -13.31 27.95
C PHE A 707 -20.25 -14.74 27.41
N VAL A 708 -20.70 -15.68 28.24
CA VAL A 708 -20.92 -17.08 27.84
C VAL A 708 -21.90 -17.16 26.69
N LYS A 709 -23.03 -16.45 26.79
CA LYS A 709 -24.07 -16.40 25.76
C LYS A 709 -23.50 -15.87 24.44
N GLU A 710 -22.77 -14.77 24.48
CA GLU A 710 -22.17 -14.19 23.26
C GLU A 710 -21.19 -15.18 22.58
N MET A 711 -20.37 -15.91 23.37
CA MET A 711 -19.49 -16.93 22.82
C MET A 711 -20.24 -18.13 22.24
N GLN A 712 -21.34 -18.54 22.88
CA GLN A 712 -22.22 -19.61 22.35
C GLN A 712 -22.94 -19.20 21.06
N ASP A 713 -23.46 -17.98 21.00
CA ASP A 713 -24.09 -17.43 19.80
C ASP A 713 -23.10 -17.28 18.65
N GLU A 714 -21.86 -16.90 18.96
CA GLU A 714 -20.78 -16.84 17.97
C GLU A 714 -20.40 -18.24 17.47
N LEU A 715 -20.28 -19.23 18.34
CA LEU A 715 -20.03 -20.63 17.96
C LEU A 715 -21.13 -21.16 17.04
N ALA A 716 -22.38 -20.88 17.35
CA ALA A 716 -23.50 -21.27 16.51
C ALA A 716 -23.45 -20.58 15.14
N LYS A 717 -23.08 -19.28 15.08
CA LYS A 717 -22.84 -18.57 13.82
C LYS A 717 -21.72 -19.23 13.02
N LEU A 718 -20.56 -19.51 13.62
CA LEU A 718 -19.45 -20.17 12.96
C LEU A 718 -19.82 -21.56 12.41
N SER A 719 -20.66 -22.30 13.15
CA SER A 719 -21.20 -23.60 12.70
C SER A 719 -22.11 -23.45 11.48
N CYS A 720 -22.92 -22.38 11.44
CA CYS A 720 -23.73 -22.05 10.25
C CYS A 720 -22.85 -21.64 9.07
N GLU A 721 -21.82 -20.83 9.28
CA GLU A 721 -20.85 -20.44 8.22
C GLU A 721 -20.12 -21.67 7.65
N LYS A 722 -19.80 -22.66 8.49
CA LYS A 722 -19.25 -23.93 8.00
C LYS A 722 -20.23 -24.71 7.13
N LYS A 723 -21.51 -24.76 7.51
CA LYS A 723 -22.55 -25.38 6.66
C LYS A 723 -22.69 -24.67 5.32
N LEU A 724 -22.65 -23.34 5.31
CA LEU A 724 -22.67 -22.56 4.07
C LEU A 724 -21.45 -22.87 3.19
N ASP A 725 -20.27 -22.96 3.80
CA ASP A 725 -19.06 -23.33 3.08
C ASP A 725 -19.19 -24.70 2.41
N ASP A 726 -19.71 -25.71 3.12
CA ASP A 726 -19.96 -27.05 2.57
C ASP A 726 -20.97 -27.05 1.41
N ILE A 727 -22.03 -26.24 1.50
CA ILE A 727 -23.05 -26.09 0.41
C ILE A 727 -22.41 -25.45 -0.82
N ILE A 728 -21.63 -24.39 -0.62
CA ILE A 728 -21.00 -23.62 -1.70
C ILE A 728 -19.90 -24.45 -2.38
N LEU A 729 -19.02 -25.09 -1.61
CA LEU A 729 -17.97 -25.97 -2.15
C LEU A 729 -18.52 -27.10 -3.01
N LYS A 730 -19.60 -27.73 -2.57
CA LYS A 730 -20.28 -28.76 -3.37
C LYS A 730 -20.82 -28.21 -4.69
N ALA A 731 -21.30 -26.96 -4.71
CA ALA A 731 -21.80 -26.34 -5.93
C ALA A 731 -20.67 -25.97 -6.90
N TYR A 732 -19.51 -25.59 -6.39
CA TYR A 732 -18.32 -25.28 -7.22
C TYR A 732 -17.58 -26.54 -7.70
N MET A 733 -17.86 -27.72 -7.14
CA MET A 733 -17.26 -29.01 -7.52
C MET A 733 -15.71 -28.98 -7.54
N LEU A 734 -15.10 -28.31 -6.55
CA LEU A 734 -13.65 -28.20 -6.46
C LEU A 734 -13.00 -29.56 -6.16
N ASP A 735 -11.91 -29.86 -6.81
CA ASP A 735 -11.11 -31.03 -6.53
C ASP A 735 -10.23 -30.87 -5.26
N ARG A 736 -9.52 -31.93 -4.86
CA ARG A 736 -8.66 -31.89 -3.66
C ARG A 736 -7.52 -30.90 -3.75
N ALA A 737 -6.92 -30.71 -4.93
CA ALA A 737 -5.81 -29.80 -5.14
C ALA A 737 -6.28 -28.34 -5.06
N GLU A 738 -7.46 -28.07 -5.61
CA GLU A 738 -8.13 -26.77 -5.56
C GLU A 738 -8.54 -26.41 -4.13
N LEU A 739 -9.09 -27.37 -3.39
CA LEU A 739 -9.43 -27.20 -1.97
C LEU A 739 -8.18 -26.92 -1.12
N SER A 740 -7.07 -27.62 -1.37
CA SER A 740 -5.81 -27.34 -0.66
C SER A 740 -5.31 -25.92 -0.91
N LYS A 741 -5.35 -25.45 -2.17
CA LYS A 741 -4.98 -24.07 -2.50
C LYS A 741 -5.91 -23.03 -1.86
N LEU A 742 -7.21 -23.30 -1.83
CA LEU A 742 -8.20 -22.48 -1.15
C LEU A 742 -7.86 -22.38 0.35
N ASP A 743 -7.63 -23.52 1.01
CA ASP A 743 -7.30 -23.59 2.44
C ASP A 743 -5.99 -22.85 2.77
N GLU A 744 -4.97 -22.99 1.93
CA GLU A 744 -3.69 -22.31 2.06
C GLU A 744 -3.82 -20.78 1.88
N THR A 745 -4.69 -20.35 0.96
CA THR A 745 -4.81 -18.92 0.58
C THR A 745 -5.71 -18.12 1.50
N VAL A 746 -6.85 -18.66 1.90
CA VAL A 746 -7.86 -17.95 2.71
C VAL A 746 -8.12 -18.59 4.07
N GLY A 747 -7.52 -19.72 4.35
CA GLY A 747 -7.67 -20.48 5.58
C GLY A 747 -8.93 -21.35 5.61
N ILE A 748 -8.96 -22.27 6.57
CA ILE A 748 -10.12 -23.13 6.82
C ILE A 748 -11.20 -22.38 7.63
N PRO A 749 -12.48 -22.81 7.59
CA PRO A 749 -13.51 -22.26 8.47
C PRO A 749 -13.11 -22.40 9.95
N ALA A 750 -13.38 -21.38 10.77
CA ALA A 750 -13.00 -21.40 12.19
C ALA A 750 -13.62 -22.59 12.96
N ALA A 751 -14.85 -22.97 12.63
CA ALA A 751 -15.51 -24.15 13.20
C ALA A 751 -14.91 -25.51 12.74
N ALA A 752 -13.98 -25.52 11.80
CA ALA A 752 -13.27 -26.74 11.39
C ALA A 752 -11.89 -26.89 12.03
N ILE A 753 -11.45 -25.95 12.84
CA ILE A 753 -10.17 -26.01 13.57
C ILE A 753 -10.33 -26.96 14.76
N THR A 754 -9.41 -27.91 14.92
CA THR A 754 -9.51 -28.98 15.92
C THR A 754 -8.44 -28.93 17.02
N GLY A 755 -7.55 -27.95 16.99
CA GLY A 755 -6.48 -27.82 17.97
C GLY A 755 -6.99 -27.71 19.41
N THR A 756 -6.15 -28.07 20.38
CA THR A 756 -6.47 -28.01 21.81
C THR A 756 -6.00 -26.69 22.43
N PRO A 757 -6.86 -25.93 23.13
CA PRO A 757 -6.48 -24.66 23.73
C PRO A 757 -5.53 -24.85 24.93
N VAL A 758 -4.58 -23.92 25.04
CA VAL A 758 -3.68 -23.82 26.20
C VAL A 758 -4.14 -22.66 27.07
N MET A 759 -4.65 -22.94 28.26
CA MET A 759 -5.38 -22.00 29.15
C MET A 759 -4.67 -20.67 29.38
N ASN A 760 -3.40 -20.67 29.82
CA ASN A 760 -2.65 -19.45 30.13
C ASN A 760 -2.43 -18.50 28.92
N LYS A 761 -2.55 -19.04 27.71
CA LYS A 761 -2.47 -18.25 26.46
C LYS A 761 -3.86 -17.76 26.07
N LEU A 762 -4.89 -18.58 26.32
CA LEU A 762 -6.26 -18.30 25.89
C LEU A 762 -6.83 -17.07 26.60
N ASP A 763 -6.75 -17.00 27.93
CA ASP A 763 -7.25 -15.85 28.69
C ASP A 763 -6.56 -14.53 28.28
N LYS A 764 -5.24 -14.55 28.16
CA LYS A 764 -4.48 -13.39 27.70
C LYS A 764 -4.86 -12.96 26.28
N ALA A 765 -5.04 -13.90 25.37
CA ALA A 765 -5.42 -13.62 23.99
C ALA A 765 -6.83 -13.03 23.91
N MET A 766 -7.78 -13.55 24.69
CA MET A 766 -9.15 -13.04 24.78
C MET A 766 -9.19 -11.64 25.40
N ALA A 767 -8.49 -11.42 26.51
CA ALA A 767 -8.40 -10.14 27.16
C ALA A 767 -7.79 -9.08 26.23
N GLN A 768 -6.71 -9.43 25.51
CA GLN A 768 -6.08 -8.57 24.52
C GLN A 768 -7.01 -8.25 23.34
N ALA A 769 -7.79 -9.21 22.88
CA ALA A 769 -8.75 -8.99 21.79
C ALA A 769 -9.90 -8.05 22.22
N LEU A 770 -10.35 -8.14 23.45
CA LEU A 770 -11.35 -7.23 24.03
C LEU A 770 -10.82 -5.80 24.20
N ASP A 771 -9.51 -5.62 24.49
CA ASP A 771 -8.88 -4.30 24.61
C ASP A 771 -8.72 -3.56 23.28
N VAL A 772 -8.45 -4.30 22.21
CA VAL A 772 -8.15 -3.69 20.91
C VAL A 772 -9.40 -3.08 20.27
N ASN A 773 -10.58 -3.66 20.49
CA ASN A 773 -11.85 -3.08 20.03
C ASN A 773 -13.03 -3.88 20.56
N CYS A 774 -13.82 -3.31 21.43
CA CYS A 774 -15.03 -3.95 21.96
C CYS A 774 -16.09 -4.30 20.89
N GLN A 775 -15.85 -4.08 19.59
CA GLN A 775 -16.89 -4.13 18.58
C GLN A 775 -16.51 -4.86 17.30
N ILE A 776 -15.31 -4.71 16.82
CA ILE A 776 -14.85 -5.33 15.56
C ILE A 776 -13.37 -5.66 15.70
N ILE A 777 -13.07 -6.94 15.70
CA ILE A 777 -11.67 -7.39 15.65
C ILE A 777 -11.16 -7.18 14.25
N ARG A 778 -10.40 -6.12 14.05
CA ARG A 778 -9.80 -5.75 12.75
C ARG A 778 -8.52 -6.49 12.43
N THR A 779 -8.10 -7.43 13.28
CA THR A 779 -6.81 -8.06 13.17
C THR A 779 -6.88 -9.22 12.17
N ARG A 780 -5.94 -9.25 11.26
CA ARG A 780 -5.67 -10.42 10.42
C ARG A 780 -4.99 -11.50 11.26
N VAL A 781 -5.43 -12.73 11.09
CA VAL A 781 -4.75 -13.89 11.68
C VAL A 781 -3.39 -14.11 11.01
N ASN A 782 -3.36 -14.04 9.69
CA ASN A 782 -2.16 -13.92 8.87
C ASN A 782 -2.47 -13.14 7.60
N LYS A 783 -1.46 -12.79 6.81
CA LYS A 783 -1.62 -11.99 5.58
C LYS A 783 -2.42 -12.67 4.47
N GLN A 784 -2.58 -13.98 4.54
CA GLN A 784 -3.20 -14.80 3.49
C GLN A 784 -4.59 -15.30 3.87
N SER A 785 -4.95 -15.34 5.17
CA SER A 785 -6.25 -15.80 5.63
C SER A 785 -7.34 -14.73 5.58
N LEU A 786 -8.61 -15.15 5.67
CA LEU A 786 -9.74 -14.24 5.90
C LEU A 786 -9.62 -13.53 7.25
N GLY A 787 -10.12 -12.30 7.32
CA GLY A 787 -10.29 -11.57 8.59
C GLY A 787 -11.34 -12.22 9.48
N CYS A 788 -11.34 -11.79 10.74
CA CYS A 788 -12.31 -12.20 11.74
C CYS A 788 -13.21 -11.03 12.11
N ASP A 789 -14.46 -11.28 12.38
CA ASP A 789 -15.44 -10.27 12.82
C ASP A 789 -16.10 -10.61 14.16
N GLY A 790 -15.55 -11.59 14.88
CA GLY A 790 -15.96 -12.01 16.21
C GLY A 790 -14.76 -12.38 17.10
N LEU A 791 -14.99 -12.38 18.42
CA LEU A 791 -13.94 -12.68 19.41
C LEU A 791 -13.50 -14.14 19.35
N LEU A 792 -14.48 -15.04 19.35
CA LEU A 792 -14.25 -16.50 19.29
C LEU A 792 -13.56 -16.90 17.99
N GLU A 793 -14.01 -16.36 16.86
CA GLU A 793 -13.40 -16.60 15.56
C GLU A 793 -11.95 -16.15 15.54
N PHE A 794 -11.67 -14.96 16.07
CA PHE A 794 -10.31 -14.43 16.16
C PHE A 794 -9.39 -15.34 16.96
N ILE A 795 -9.81 -15.75 18.15
CA ILE A 795 -8.99 -16.59 19.02
C ILE A 795 -8.78 -17.98 18.41
N ALA A 796 -9.84 -18.60 17.88
CA ALA A 796 -9.75 -19.92 17.24
C ALA A 796 -8.75 -19.91 16.08
N ARG A 797 -8.80 -18.90 15.22
CA ARG A 797 -7.89 -18.75 14.08
C ARG A 797 -6.47 -18.35 14.49
N LYS A 798 -6.31 -17.43 15.44
CA LYS A 798 -4.99 -16.95 15.89
C LYS A 798 -4.21 -18.05 16.59
N GLU A 799 -4.85 -18.74 17.52
CA GLU A 799 -4.21 -19.76 18.33
C GLU A 799 -4.31 -21.18 17.71
N GLN A 800 -5.03 -21.32 16.57
CA GLN A 800 -5.31 -22.60 15.88
C GLN A 800 -5.93 -23.64 16.82
N VAL A 801 -6.97 -23.21 17.55
CA VAL A 801 -7.67 -24.01 18.56
C VAL A 801 -9.15 -24.15 18.23
N SER A 802 -9.77 -25.23 18.70
CA SER A 802 -11.20 -25.51 18.49
C SER A 802 -12.09 -24.48 19.19
N ALA A 803 -12.97 -23.83 18.43
CA ALA A 803 -13.95 -22.89 18.94
C ALA A 803 -14.91 -23.56 19.96
N GLU A 804 -15.32 -24.81 19.72
CA GLU A 804 -16.17 -25.59 20.62
C GLU A 804 -15.48 -25.79 21.98
N ARG A 805 -14.21 -26.20 21.98
CA ARG A 805 -13.41 -26.39 23.19
C ARG A 805 -13.19 -25.10 23.96
N ILE A 806 -13.05 -23.97 23.28
CA ILE A 806 -12.96 -22.66 23.94
C ILE A 806 -14.26 -22.37 24.69
N VAL A 807 -15.43 -22.55 24.06
CA VAL A 807 -16.73 -22.29 24.68
C VAL A 807 -17.03 -23.23 25.85
N GLU A 808 -16.67 -24.52 25.72
CA GLU A 808 -16.78 -25.48 26.81
C GLU A 808 -15.97 -25.05 28.05
N LEU A 809 -14.73 -24.63 27.85
CA LEU A 809 -13.84 -24.16 28.90
C LEU A 809 -14.36 -22.87 29.56
N ILE A 810 -14.82 -21.88 28.78
CA ILE A 810 -15.42 -20.65 29.32
C ILE A 810 -16.64 -21.00 30.20
N SER A 811 -17.48 -21.92 29.73
CA SER A 811 -18.72 -22.27 30.43
C SER A 811 -18.47 -23.07 31.73
N SER A 812 -17.42 -23.87 31.78
CA SER A 812 -17.11 -24.79 32.89
C SER A 812 -16.15 -24.24 33.93
N SER A 813 -15.36 -23.22 33.62
CA SER A 813 -14.25 -22.73 34.44
C SER A 813 -14.14 -21.20 34.47
N PRO A 814 -15.21 -20.51 35.00
CA PRO A 814 -15.24 -19.02 34.98
C PRO A 814 -14.09 -18.38 35.77
N GLU A 815 -13.52 -19.07 36.71
CA GLU A 815 -12.37 -18.63 37.54
C GLU A 815 -11.09 -18.48 36.75
N LEU A 816 -10.99 -19.10 35.58
CA LEU A 816 -9.81 -19.02 34.70
C LEU A 816 -9.85 -17.79 33.78
N PHE A 817 -10.98 -17.09 33.68
CA PHE A 817 -11.21 -15.97 32.77
C PHE A 817 -11.52 -14.66 33.52
N VAL A 818 -10.81 -14.41 34.61
CA VAL A 818 -11.04 -13.25 35.50
C VAL A 818 -10.96 -11.92 34.75
N GLU A 819 -9.99 -11.78 33.83
CA GLU A 819 -9.80 -10.55 33.07
C GLU A 819 -10.93 -10.32 32.04
N CYS A 820 -11.40 -11.37 31.37
CA CYS A 820 -12.55 -11.31 30.48
C CYS A 820 -13.83 -10.93 31.24
N LYS A 821 -14.07 -11.53 32.42
CA LYS A 821 -15.20 -11.20 33.28
C LYS A 821 -15.22 -9.72 33.68
N ALA A 822 -14.06 -9.18 34.09
CA ALA A 822 -13.93 -7.77 34.46
C ALA A 822 -14.27 -6.82 33.31
N LYS A 823 -13.83 -7.13 32.07
CA LYS A 823 -14.12 -6.34 30.89
C LYS A 823 -15.59 -6.41 30.48
N TYR A 824 -16.22 -7.57 30.57
CA TYR A 824 -17.66 -7.70 30.36
C TYR A 824 -18.47 -7.00 31.43
N LYS A 825 -18.02 -6.99 32.68
CA LYS A 825 -18.64 -6.17 33.73
C LYS A 825 -18.58 -4.68 33.36
N ASN A 826 -17.47 -4.18 32.86
CA ASN A 826 -17.35 -2.82 32.35
C ASN A 826 -18.34 -2.52 31.20
N LEU A 827 -18.53 -3.47 30.28
CA LEU A 827 -19.50 -3.33 29.19
C LEU A 827 -20.93 -3.27 29.74
N VAL A 828 -21.29 -4.12 30.68
CA VAL A 828 -22.60 -4.13 31.32
C VAL A 828 -22.87 -2.83 32.07
N LEU A 829 -21.92 -2.38 32.90
CA LEU A 829 -22.00 -1.11 33.62
C LEU A 829 -22.14 0.07 32.65
N HIS A 830 -21.38 0.09 31.57
CA HIS A 830 -21.49 1.12 30.53
C HIS A 830 -22.92 1.15 29.92
N ASN A 831 -23.46 -0.01 29.54
CA ASN A 831 -24.82 -0.11 29.02
C ASN A 831 -25.91 0.33 30.01
N ILE A 832 -25.78 -0.05 31.28
CA ILE A 832 -26.69 0.37 32.33
C ILE A 832 -26.68 1.90 32.46
N VAL A 833 -25.51 2.48 32.62
CA VAL A 833 -25.38 3.93 32.77
C VAL A 833 -25.93 4.68 31.57
N LEU A 834 -25.65 4.24 30.35
CA LEU A 834 -26.23 4.84 29.14
C LEU A 834 -27.73 4.73 29.06
N ALA A 835 -28.29 3.57 29.48
CA ALA A 835 -29.72 3.37 29.51
C ALA A 835 -30.40 4.32 30.50
N ILE A 836 -29.84 4.48 31.71
CA ILE A 836 -30.40 5.34 32.75
C ILE A 836 -30.23 6.82 32.38
N LEU A 837 -29.12 7.21 31.71
CA LEU A 837 -28.94 8.56 31.19
C LEU A 837 -29.91 8.89 30.06
N GLY A 838 -30.65 7.91 29.53
CA GLY A 838 -31.56 8.10 28.41
C GLY A 838 -30.87 8.27 27.08
N PHE A 839 -29.75 7.61 26.86
CA PHE A 839 -29.03 7.64 25.56
C PHE A 839 -29.99 7.27 24.42
N ARG A 840 -30.04 8.06 23.37
CA ARG A 840 -30.95 7.98 22.22
C ARG A 840 -32.41 8.39 22.52
N VAL A 841 -32.67 9.08 23.61
CA VAL A 841 -33.96 9.71 23.90
C VAL A 841 -33.91 11.21 23.57
N GLU A 842 -35.03 11.80 23.14
CA GLU A 842 -35.07 13.17 22.60
C GLU A 842 -34.73 14.29 23.59
N THR A 843 -35.00 14.09 24.89
CA THR A 843 -34.74 15.07 25.94
C THR A 843 -33.56 14.65 26.81
N HIS A 844 -32.48 15.40 26.72
CA HIS A 844 -31.27 15.16 27.51
C HIS A 844 -30.92 16.44 28.27
N ASP A 845 -31.27 16.46 29.53
CA ASP A 845 -30.75 17.45 30.48
C ASP A 845 -29.48 16.90 31.14
N ASP A 846 -28.61 17.79 31.64
CA ASP A 846 -27.48 17.38 32.47
C ASP A 846 -28.00 16.67 33.73
N ILE A 847 -27.41 15.48 33.98
CA ILE A 847 -27.93 14.61 35.06
C ILE A 847 -26.89 14.54 36.18
N GLN A 848 -27.35 14.83 37.41
CA GLN A 848 -26.51 14.67 38.59
C GLN A 848 -26.44 13.18 39.01
N ILE A 849 -25.33 12.79 39.63
CA ILE A 849 -25.13 11.41 40.12
C ILE A 849 -26.22 10.96 41.08
N PHE A 850 -26.77 11.88 41.89
CA PHE A 850 -27.88 11.59 42.79
C PHE A 850 -29.17 11.23 42.03
N GLU A 851 -29.48 11.94 40.95
CA GLU A 851 -30.63 11.65 40.12
C GLU A 851 -30.45 10.31 39.36
N LEU A 852 -29.24 10.07 38.84
CA LEU A 852 -28.89 8.79 38.21
C LEU A 852 -29.08 7.60 39.15
N ARG A 853 -28.71 7.76 40.46
CA ARG A 853 -28.93 6.73 41.47
C ARG A 853 -30.40 6.41 41.66
N ASN A 854 -31.27 7.44 41.74
CA ASN A 854 -32.70 7.24 41.91
C ASN A 854 -33.29 6.49 40.71
N ARG A 855 -32.92 6.89 39.49
CA ARG A 855 -33.34 6.21 38.26
C ARG A 855 -32.81 4.77 38.20
N PHE A 856 -31.61 4.51 38.71
CA PHE A 856 -31.05 3.16 38.79
C PHE A 856 -31.89 2.28 39.73
N TYR A 857 -32.28 2.79 40.88
CA TYR A 857 -33.10 2.06 41.84
C TYR A 857 -34.50 1.73 41.30
N GLU A 858 -35.05 2.60 40.48
CA GLU A 858 -36.33 2.38 39.80
C GLU A 858 -36.19 1.37 38.67
N ALA A 859 -35.15 1.50 37.83
CA ALA A 859 -34.96 0.66 36.65
C ALA A 859 -34.48 -0.77 36.97
N TYR A 860 -33.68 -0.90 38.04
CA TYR A 860 -33.04 -2.15 38.43
C TYR A 860 -33.20 -2.45 39.95
N PRO A 861 -34.40 -2.68 40.43
CA PRO A 861 -34.65 -2.88 41.88
C PRO A 861 -33.90 -4.09 42.44
N GLY A 862 -33.67 -5.16 41.66
CA GLY A 862 -32.86 -6.31 42.06
C GLY A 862 -31.36 -6.03 42.24
N LEU A 863 -30.85 -4.95 41.65
CA LEU A 863 -29.45 -4.53 41.75
C LEU A 863 -29.22 -3.34 42.70
N LYS A 864 -30.17 -3.00 43.53
CA LYS A 864 -30.12 -1.83 44.41
C LYS A 864 -28.86 -1.82 45.30
N ASN A 865 -28.44 -2.98 45.78
CA ASN A 865 -27.27 -3.13 46.63
C ASN A 865 -25.91 -3.00 45.85
N GLU A 866 -25.95 -2.99 44.54
CA GLU A 866 -24.76 -2.84 43.65
C GLU A 866 -24.46 -1.36 43.33
N TRP A 867 -25.26 -0.43 43.78
CA TRP A 867 -25.10 1.00 43.45
C TRP A 867 -23.70 1.54 43.78
N ASP A 868 -23.16 1.22 44.93
CA ASP A 868 -21.82 1.70 45.32
C ASP A 868 -20.75 1.24 44.30
N THR A 869 -20.84 0.02 43.79
CA THR A 869 -20.01 -0.49 42.72
C THR A 869 -20.19 0.31 41.41
N VAL A 870 -21.45 0.66 41.10
CA VAL A 870 -21.76 1.47 39.89
C VAL A 870 -21.19 2.88 40.03
N GLU A 871 -21.33 3.54 41.19
CA GLU A 871 -20.84 4.88 41.47
C GLU A 871 -19.30 4.95 41.44
N ASP A 872 -18.64 3.99 42.07
CA ASP A 872 -17.19 3.88 42.02
C ASP A 872 -16.69 3.69 40.57
N TRP A 873 -17.36 2.84 39.81
CA TRP A 873 -17.03 2.63 38.42
C TRP A 873 -17.23 3.90 37.56
N ILE A 874 -18.34 4.63 37.79
CA ILE A 874 -18.59 5.90 37.11
C ILE A 874 -17.44 6.87 37.37
N THR A 875 -17.07 7.03 38.63
CA THR A 875 -16.04 7.98 39.05
C THR A 875 -14.66 7.65 38.48
N MET A 876 -14.31 6.37 38.43
CA MET A 876 -12.96 5.94 38.07
C MET A 876 -12.78 5.59 36.58
N GLN A 877 -13.79 5.04 35.92
CA GLN A 877 -13.60 4.37 34.64
C GLN A 877 -14.53 4.85 33.51
N PHE A 878 -15.70 5.44 33.83
CA PHE A 878 -16.71 5.78 32.81
C PHE A 878 -16.12 6.59 31.65
N ASN A 879 -15.45 7.71 31.91
CA ASN A 879 -14.93 8.57 30.84
C ASN A 879 -13.96 7.85 29.90
N SER A 880 -13.11 7.00 30.43
CA SER A 880 -12.15 6.24 29.63
C SER A 880 -12.82 5.22 28.74
N ILE A 881 -13.73 4.42 29.31
CA ILE A 881 -14.46 3.36 28.63
C ILE A 881 -15.43 3.96 27.61
N HIS A 882 -16.15 5.02 27.99
CA HIS A 882 -17.09 5.70 27.10
C HIS A 882 -16.40 6.35 25.90
N THR A 883 -15.27 7.05 26.14
CA THR A 883 -14.46 7.64 25.04
C THR A 883 -13.94 6.56 24.08
N GLN A 884 -13.47 5.44 24.62
CA GLN A 884 -13.01 4.33 23.78
C GLN A 884 -14.15 3.67 22.99
N ALA A 885 -15.29 3.40 23.62
CA ALA A 885 -16.45 2.80 22.99
C ALA A 885 -17.00 3.67 21.84
N PHE A 886 -16.93 4.98 21.99
CA PHE A 886 -17.40 5.97 21.01
C PHE A 886 -16.28 6.55 20.12
N SER A 887 -15.26 5.77 19.84
CA SER A 887 -14.22 6.10 18.84
C SER A 887 -13.50 7.44 19.10
N ASN A 888 -13.22 7.78 20.35
CA ASN A 888 -12.66 9.04 20.84
C ASN A 888 -13.55 10.28 20.64
N ARG A 889 -14.85 10.06 20.38
CA ARG A 889 -15.87 11.11 20.29
C ARG A 889 -17.02 10.80 21.26
N PRO A 890 -16.79 10.95 22.60
CA PRO A 890 -17.76 10.55 23.61
C PRO A 890 -19.01 11.41 23.55
N TYR A 891 -20.16 10.78 23.75
CA TYR A 891 -21.44 11.46 23.82
C TYR A 891 -21.67 12.15 25.16
N TYR A 892 -21.24 11.52 26.26
CA TYR A 892 -21.27 12.08 27.62
C TYR A 892 -19.89 12.31 28.20
N HIS A 893 -19.79 13.26 29.12
CA HIS A 893 -18.63 13.46 29.98
C HIS A 893 -19.09 13.51 31.42
N TYR A 894 -18.38 12.84 32.34
CA TYR A 894 -18.65 12.88 33.76
C TYR A 894 -17.56 13.64 34.48
N GLU A 895 -17.94 14.71 35.20
CA GLU A 895 -17.01 15.51 36.00
C GLU A 895 -17.75 16.22 37.15
N GLY A 896 -17.17 16.21 38.36
CA GLY A 896 -17.72 16.95 39.53
C GLY A 896 -19.08 16.44 39.98
N GLY A 897 -19.41 15.16 39.75
CA GLY A 897 -20.71 14.59 40.15
C GLY A 897 -21.82 14.81 39.14
N MET A 898 -21.49 15.28 37.93
CA MET A 898 -22.46 15.63 36.90
C MET A 898 -22.09 14.98 35.57
N PHE A 899 -23.09 14.48 34.83
CA PHE A 899 -23.00 14.07 33.44
C PHE A 899 -23.39 15.24 32.54
N THR A 900 -22.51 15.61 31.61
CA THR A 900 -22.80 16.62 30.62
C THR A 900 -22.72 16.02 29.22
N ARG A 901 -23.64 16.41 28.34
CA ARG A 901 -23.60 16.01 26.93
C ARG A 901 -22.52 16.81 26.21
N LYS A 902 -21.64 16.12 25.47
CA LYS A 902 -20.75 16.78 24.51
C LYS A 902 -21.51 17.00 23.21
N ILE A 903 -21.77 18.25 22.91
CA ILE A 903 -22.40 18.66 21.64
C ILE A 903 -21.31 18.82 20.57
#